data_fb087e9abafbee2c8be6ef9e571d66e1
#
_entry.id   fb087e9abafbee2c8be6ef9e571d66e1
#
_cell.length_a   1.000
_cell.length_b   1.000
_cell.length_c   1.000
_cell.angle_alpha   90.00
_cell.angle_beta   90.00
_cell.angle_gamma   90.00
#
_symmetry.space_group_name_H-M   'P 1'
#
loop_
_entity.id
_entity.type
_entity.pdbx_description
1 polymer ?
#
loop_
_entity_poly.entity_id
_entity_poly.type
_entity_poly.pdbx_seq_one_letter_code
_entity_poly.pdbx_strand_id
1 'polypeptide(L)'
;MDAILTHENADFDALAALLGAKKIYPEAVAVLPRRLNRNVRDFCALYGDALAFTHQDDLARGKFREVLLVDTQGLPSARGARQDARVQIIDHHPLARELKKGMTFFGGDAGATTTLFVEEIREKELALTPIEATLLLLGIYEDTGSLSYVTTGARDARAAAYLLEQGASLSVVNDFLNHPLTDQQRKLYQRLIEKTQIIEIAGHTIAIAAARADAYVEEVSTLAHQLRELYDPAALFVLVQMEDHIQMVARSDRAAIDVAAIASEFGGGGHEKAAAALIRDISLPKAKTKLLKLLKSTIKPSVTVRELMSFGVHTLEPNVTVAEAAEFMNRYGHEGFPVVRRGKLVGVLSRREIDRAMHHKLANSPIKNLMLKPVAVSPEDSLEKLRALMIEEDIGQVPVVDPKSKAILGIITRTDLIKQWGGAPPTRAADMATRLEKWLPPELLALMHDASEAAHALGFSIYVVGGFVRDLLLNQPNLDLDLVVEGDAIALAKELAKKRGGRVHGHTRFGTAKWLLPPLHVKGASQLDHLDFTTARTEFYAHPSALPEVETSSIKQDLRRRDFTINTLAICLDPERYGQLLDPYGGEADLQRSLIRVLHNLSFIEDPTRILRAVRLEQRLGFKIEPRTAKLIGDALGMLPRVSGERLRHELMLIFQETEPEKATARLADLGVLRSIFAKLEFDEWHERKFRAAREADCPKPLAYLGLLGYRLSPADARAFAERLKLSNADAEIVLQLLALREEASTPLSQPPTTVAPSAIYRLLVDYSDPALAIFAVATEDALVRERVQLFRTRLRAIAPELTGNDLKRMGIPTGPAYRKILARLRDARIDGEITSRAGEEKLVRSQITEQTQVTS
;
A
#
# COMPACT_ATOMS: atom_id res chain seq x y z
N MET A 1 30.16 40.60 -2.74
CA MET A 1 29.84 40.37 -1.32
C MET A 1 30.83 41.12 -0.48
N ASP A 2 30.38 42.01 0.44
CA ASP A 2 31.30 42.86 1.20
C ASP A 2 31.63 42.27 2.58
N ALA A 3 30.62 41.64 3.23
CA ALA A 3 30.79 41.06 4.57
C ALA A 3 29.97 39.81 4.73
N ILE A 4 30.43 38.89 5.58
CA ILE A 4 29.78 37.68 6.02
C ILE A 4 29.53 37.81 7.52
N LEU A 5 28.26 37.67 7.93
CA LEU A 5 27.81 37.82 9.32
C LEU A 5 27.04 36.61 9.78
N THR A 6 27.11 36.34 11.07
CA THR A 6 26.28 35.33 11.74
C THR A 6 25.62 35.88 13.01
N HIS A 7 24.91 35.05 13.76
CA HIS A 7 24.19 35.44 14.99
C HIS A 7 25.15 35.71 16.17
N GLU A 8 24.70 36.46 17.16
CA GLU A 8 25.35 36.60 18.46
C GLU A 8 25.30 35.26 19.22
N ASN A 9 26.28 34.98 20.06
CA ASN A 9 26.54 33.70 20.73
C ASN A 9 26.74 32.54 19.71
N ALA A 10 27.61 32.85 18.70
CA ALA A 10 27.91 31.85 17.66
C ALA A 10 28.41 30.54 18.26
N ASP A 11 27.87 29.46 17.75
CA ASP A 11 28.28 28.07 17.96
C ASP A 11 29.23 27.63 16.86
N PHE A 12 29.59 26.35 16.82
CA PHE A 12 30.50 25.86 15.80
C PHE A 12 29.89 25.82 14.41
N ASP A 13 28.57 25.59 14.23
CA ASP A 13 27.96 25.66 12.89
C ASP A 13 28.02 27.09 12.33
N ALA A 14 27.69 28.07 13.17
CA ALA A 14 27.80 29.48 12.80
C ALA A 14 29.23 29.88 12.45
N LEU A 15 30.22 29.47 13.25
CA LEU A 15 31.65 29.81 13.01
C LEU A 15 32.19 29.08 11.75
N ALA A 16 31.86 27.83 11.58
CA ALA A 16 32.25 27.04 10.43
C ALA A 16 31.61 27.55 9.14
N ALA A 17 30.32 27.95 9.20
CA ALA A 17 29.62 28.56 8.08
C ALA A 17 30.26 29.89 7.68
N LEU A 18 30.73 30.72 8.67
CA LEU A 18 31.54 31.93 8.37
C LEU A 18 32.83 31.56 7.59
N LEU A 19 33.56 30.52 8.03
CA LEU A 19 34.77 30.07 7.35
C LEU A 19 34.42 29.55 5.94
N GLY A 20 33.42 28.70 5.80
CA GLY A 20 33.00 28.12 4.52
C GLY A 20 32.62 29.24 3.53
N ALA A 21 31.83 30.21 3.99
CA ALA A 21 31.47 31.35 3.16
C ALA A 21 32.70 32.20 2.79
N LYS A 22 33.68 32.41 3.68
CA LYS A 22 34.93 33.13 3.41
C LYS A 22 35.77 32.42 2.35
N LYS A 23 35.80 31.12 2.35
CA LYS A 23 36.48 30.32 1.30
C LYS A 23 35.84 30.51 -0.07
N ILE A 24 34.54 30.63 -0.15
CA ILE A 24 33.80 30.82 -1.39
C ILE A 24 33.86 32.26 -1.86
N TYR A 25 33.85 33.21 -0.92
CA TYR A 25 33.90 34.64 -1.17
C TYR A 25 35.17 35.29 -0.56
N PRO A 26 36.36 35.05 -1.15
CA PRO A 26 37.64 35.44 -0.52
C PRO A 26 37.82 36.94 -0.29
N GLU A 27 37.14 37.78 -1.09
CA GLU A 27 37.18 39.23 -0.92
C GLU A 27 36.25 39.76 0.19
N ALA A 28 35.28 38.96 0.65
CA ALA A 28 34.35 39.36 1.69
C ALA A 28 35.01 39.30 3.08
N VAL A 29 34.60 40.18 4.00
CA VAL A 29 35.10 40.20 5.38
C VAL A 29 34.23 39.27 6.24
N ALA A 30 34.79 38.17 6.74
CA ALA A 30 34.14 37.27 7.69
C ALA A 30 34.26 37.87 9.11
N VAL A 31 33.09 38.30 9.67
CA VAL A 31 33.06 39.07 10.90
C VAL A 31 32.64 38.21 12.07
N LEU A 32 33.53 38.10 13.08
CA LEU A 32 33.19 37.46 14.35
C LEU A 32 32.20 38.32 15.12
N PRO A 33 31.11 37.75 15.67
CA PRO A 33 30.19 38.45 16.56
C PRO A 33 30.89 38.79 17.89
N ARG A 34 30.31 39.73 18.63
CA ARG A 34 30.89 40.12 19.94
C ARG A 34 30.85 39.03 21.00
N ARG A 35 29.88 38.14 20.88
CA ARG A 35 29.69 37.05 21.80
C ARG A 35 29.83 35.73 21.05
N LEU A 36 30.72 34.87 21.58
CA LEU A 36 30.92 33.51 21.12
C LEU A 36 30.55 32.55 22.25
N ASN A 37 30.04 31.40 21.94
CA ASN A 37 29.92 30.33 22.90
C ASN A 37 31.29 29.99 23.48
N ARG A 38 31.35 29.46 24.67
CA ARG A 38 32.62 29.19 25.40
C ARG A 38 33.55 28.33 24.58
N ASN A 39 33.11 27.21 24.07
CA ASN A 39 33.90 26.25 23.30
C ASN A 39 34.39 26.88 21.98
N VAL A 40 33.60 27.71 21.31
CA VAL A 40 33.99 28.48 20.14
C VAL A 40 35.05 29.52 20.46
N ARG A 41 34.89 30.22 21.58
CA ARG A 41 35.88 31.21 22.07
C ARG A 41 37.21 30.52 22.41
N ASP A 42 37.19 29.40 23.09
CA ASP A 42 38.37 28.60 23.45
C ASP A 42 39.08 28.05 22.19
N PHE A 43 38.30 27.62 21.16
CA PHE A 43 38.84 27.25 19.86
C PHE A 43 39.51 28.43 19.14
N CYS A 44 38.84 29.60 19.07
CA CYS A 44 39.40 30.81 18.46
C CYS A 44 40.67 31.29 19.20
N ALA A 45 40.76 31.13 20.53
CA ALA A 45 41.93 31.50 21.30
C ALA A 45 43.17 30.63 20.95
N LEU A 46 42.95 29.37 20.58
CA LEU A 46 44.03 28.45 20.22
C LEU A 46 44.38 28.46 18.72
N TYR A 47 43.40 28.64 17.87
CA TYR A 47 43.55 28.44 16.41
C TYR A 47 43.16 29.64 15.58
N GLY A 48 42.66 30.75 16.19
CA GLY A 48 42.07 31.90 15.51
C GLY A 48 43.07 32.59 14.56
N ASP A 49 44.39 32.64 14.92
CA ASP A 49 45.40 33.23 14.07
C ASP A 49 45.61 32.53 12.72
N ALA A 50 45.22 31.22 12.66
CA ALA A 50 45.26 30.44 11.43
C ALA A 50 44.03 30.61 10.56
N LEU A 51 43.00 31.37 11.02
CA LEU A 51 41.71 31.53 10.40
C LEU A 51 41.46 33.00 10.01
N ALA A 52 40.90 33.25 8.83
CA ALA A 52 40.74 34.60 8.28
C ALA A 52 39.50 35.33 8.80
N PHE A 53 39.39 35.48 10.11
CA PHE A 53 38.30 36.23 10.75
C PHE A 53 38.68 37.63 11.16
N THR A 54 37.73 38.57 11.17
CA THR A 54 37.90 39.95 11.60
C THR A 54 36.97 40.22 12.77
N HIS A 55 37.48 40.80 13.86
CA HIS A 55 36.63 41.16 15.00
C HIS A 55 35.75 42.34 14.66
N GLN A 56 34.51 42.34 15.18
CA GLN A 56 33.52 43.39 14.91
C GLN A 56 34.04 44.82 15.37
N ASP A 57 34.87 44.88 16.37
CA ASP A 57 35.42 46.15 16.89
C ASP A 57 36.44 46.78 15.96
N ASP A 58 37.09 46.02 15.11
CA ASP A 58 38.11 46.45 14.10
C ASP A 58 37.43 46.99 12.81
N LEU A 59 36.08 46.89 12.69
CA LEU A 59 35.36 47.33 11.51
C LEU A 59 35.10 48.82 11.47
N ALA A 60 35.26 49.45 10.31
CA ALA A 60 34.83 50.80 10.06
C ALA A 60 33.31 50.89 9.87
N ARG A 61 32.67 51.93 10.40
CA ARG A 61 31.23 52.15 10.33
C ARG A 61 30.68 52.28 8.92
N GLY A 62 29.55 51.63 8.60
CA GLY A 62 28.64 51.93 7.47
C GLY A 62 29.17 51.69 6.06
N LYS A 63 30.10 50.71 5.82
CA LYS A 63 30.73 50.43 4.53
C LYS A 63 30.08 49.36 3.68
N PHE A 64 29.34 48.39 4.29
CA PHE A 64 28.89 47.17 3.60
C PHE A 64 27.56 47.40 2.86
N ARG A 65 27.56 47.22 1.53
CA ARG A 65 26.37 47.29 0.66
C ARG A 65 25.77 45.91 0.36
N GLU A 66 26.58 44.88 0.38
CA GLU A 66 26.16 43.47 0.17
C GLU A 66 26.63 42.60 1.34
N VAL A 67 25.69 42.03 2.02
CA VAL A 67 25.91 41.20 3.21
C VAL A 67 25.42 39.80 3.00
N LEU A 68 26.27 38.82 3.34
CA LEU A 68 25.87 37.39 3.45
C LEU A 68 25.62 37.09 4.92
N LEU A 69 24.42 36.63 5.22
CA LEU A 69 24.07 36.03 6.51
C LEU A 69 24.23 34.52 6.44
N VAL A 70 24.95 33.95 7.37
CA VAL A 70 25.13 32.49 7.48
C VAL A 70 24.61 31.99 8.82
N ASP A 71 23.88 30.92 8.81
CA ASP A 71 23.27 30.28 9.97
C ASP A 71 22.41 31.25 10.81
N THR A 72 21.80 32.21 10.15
CA THR A 72 20.88 33.18 10.75
C THR A 72 20.02 33.87 9.72
N GLN A 73 18.77 34.18 10.07
CA GLN A 73 17.82 34.90 9.21
C GLN A 73 17.58 36.36 9.68
N GLY A 74 18.18 36.71 10.82
CA GLY A 74 18.12 38.06 11.39
C GLY A 74 19.38 38.85 11.14
N LEU A 75 19.28 40.06 10.59
CA LEU A 75 20.44 40.96 10.46
C LEU A 75 20.96 41.35 11.85
N PRO A 76 22.13 40.91 12.30
CA PRO A 76 22.70 41.26 13.57
C PRO A 76 23.06 42.76 13.59
N SER A 77 23.16 43.37 14.79
CA SER A 77 23.58 44.74 14.98
C SER A 77 25.08 44.92 14.65
N ALA A 78 25.45 44.72 13.40
CA ALA A 78 26.84 44.79 12.98
C ALA A 78 27.25 46.23 12.61
N ARG A 79 28.37 46.68 13.16
CA ARG A 79 28.93 48.04 13.02
C ARG A 79 29.15 48.50 11.58
N GLY A 80 29.27 47.61 10.62
CA GLY A 80 29.58 47.86 9.22
C GLY A 80 28.40 47.82 8.24
N ALA A 81 27.24 47.24 8.62
CA ALA A 81 26.11 47.06 7.72
C ALA A 81 25.29 48.35 7.56
N ARG A 82 24.88 48.66 6.31
CA ARG A 82 23.96 49.76 5.98
C ARG A 82 22.52 49.25 6.10
N GLN A 83 21.59 50.16 6.44
CA GLN A 83 20.15 49.84 6.50
C GLN A 83 19.55 49.44 5.15
N ASP A 84 20.15 49.88 4.04
CA ASP A 84 19.75 49.62 2.67
C ASP A 84 20.63 48.53 1.98
N ALA A 85 21.40 47.76 2.75
CA ALA A 85 22.26 46.69 2.24
C ALA A 85 21.43 45.60 1.56
N ARG A 86 21.91 45.04 0.45
CA ARG A 86 21.40 43.78 -0.11
C ARG A 86 21.84 42.62 0.78
N VAL A 87 20.92 41.78 1.14
CA VAL A 87 21.16 40.67 2.06
C VAL A 87 20.89 39.33 1.38
N GLN A 88 21.89 38.50 1.33
CA GLN A 88 21.75 37.09 1.01
C GLN A 88 21.81 36.26 2.29
N ILE A 89 20.92 35.28 2.43
CA ILE A 89 20.85 34.40 3.58
C ILE A 89 21.15 32.98 3.12
N ILE A 90 22.09 32.33 3.80
CA ILE A 90 22.35 30.89 3.65
C ILE A 90 22.18 30.26 5.03
N ASP A 91 21.13 29.40 5.15
CA ASP A 91 20.73 28.81 6.43
C ASP A 91 20.01 27.48 6.19
N HIS A 92 20.35 26.45 6.96
CA HIS A 92 19.70 25.15 6.88
C HIS A 92 18.31 25.12 7.52
N HIS A 93 18.02 26.09 8.35
CA HIS A 93 16.72 26.22 9.01
C HIS A 93 15.61 26.64 8.03
N PRO A 94 14.36 26.15 8.22
CA PRO A 94 13.22 26.60 7.42
C PRO A 94 13.03 28.13 7.50
N LEU A 95 12.60 28.75 6.42
CA LEU A 95 12.39 30.18 6.38
C LEU A 95 11.30 30.60 7.40
N ALA A 96 11.68 31.36 8.40
CA ALA A 96 10.82 31.72 9.54
C ALA A 96 9.86 32.88 9.25
N ARG A 97 10.15 33.75 8.24
CA ARG A 97 9.36 34.96 7.92
C ARG A 97 9.43 35.26 6.42
N GLU A 98 8.43 35.97 5.89
CA GLU A 98 8.51 36.51 4.53
C GLU A 98 9.75 37.41 4.34
N LEU A 99 10.42 37.20 3.22
CA LEU A 99 11.63 37.96 2.87
C LEU A 99 11.28 39.44 2.60
N LYS A 100 12.04 40.34 3.18
CA LYS A 100 11.94 41.77 2.86
C LYS A 100 12.50 42.03 1.46
N LYS A 101 12.07 43.13 0.83
CA LYS A 101 12.57 43.55 -0.49
C LYS A 101 14.09 43.75 -0.45
N GLY A 102 14.80 43.05 -1.34
CA GLY A 102 16.27 43.06 -1.43
C GLY A 102 16.97 41.97 -0.62
N MET A 103 16.21 41.06 -0.03
CA MET A 103 16.71 39.81 0.59
C MET A 103 16.51 38.64 -0.31
N THR A 104 17.47 37.72 -0.33
CA THR A 104 17.39 36.41 -0.96
C THR A 104 17.74 35.35 0.06
N PHE A 105 17.11 34.17 -0.07
CA PHE A 105 17.34 33.03 0.83
C PHE A 105 17.74 31.82 0.01
N PHE A 106 18.79 31.18 0.44
CA PHE A 106 19.22 29.87 -0.03
C PHE A 106 19.31 28.93 1.17
N GLY A 107 18.47 27.92 1.18
CA GLY A 107 18.42 26.90 2.21
C GLY A 107 18.33 25.52 1.59
N GLY A 108 18.56 24.52 2.36
CA GLY A 108 18.49 23.13 1.90
C GLY A 108 18.15 22.19 3.03
N ASP A 109 17.69 20.98 2.67
CA ASP A 109 17.46 19.87 3.58
C ASP A 109 18.81 19.26 3.99
N ALA A 110 19.49 19.90 4.97
CA ALA A 110 20.77 19.53 5.55
C ALA A 110 20.70 19.63 7.08
N GLY A 111 21.50 18.85 7.79
CA GLY A 111 21.56 18.83 9.23
C GLY A 111 22.36 20.01 9.84
N ALA A 112 23.17 20.73 9.02
CA ALA A 112 23.97 21.87 9.41
C ALA A 112 24.11 22.86 8.24
N THR A 113 24.20 24.16 8.52
CA THR A 113 24.48 25.17 7.50
C THR A 113 25.86 24.98 6.88
N THR A 114 26.83 24.54 7.68
CA THR A 114 28.18 24.18 7.23
C THR A 114 28.16 23.12 6.11
N THR A 115 27.24 22.16 6.12
CA THR A 115 27.13 21.15 5.07
C THR A 115 26.95 21.79 3.70
N LEU A 116 26.13 22.85 3.59
CA LEU A 116 25.89 23.56 2.33
C LEU A 116 27.17 24.18 1.78
N PHE A 117 27.99 24.75 2.66
CA PHE A 117 29.28 25.32 2.26
C PHE A 117 30.33 24.27 1.91
N VAL A 118 30.38 23.16 2.61
CA VAL A 118 31.31 22.06 2.31
C VAL A 118 31.01 21.43 0.94
N GLU A 119 29.75 21.29 0.57
CA GLU A 119 29.35 20.83 -0.77
C GLU A 119 29.88 21.76 -1.87
N GLU A 120 29.73 23.07 -1.69
CA GLU A 120 30.21 24.07 -2.66
C GLU A 120 31.74 24.16 -2.71
N ILE A 121 32.42 24.04 -1.55
CA ILE A 121 33.90 23.97 -1.47
C ILE A 121 34.41 22.77 -2.25
N ARG A 122 33.75 21.60 -2.08
CA ARG A 122 34.10 20.38 -2.82
C ARG A 122 33.86 20.52 -4.33
N GLU A 123 32.73 21.09 -4.72
CA GLU A 123 32.39 21.30 -6.12
C GLU A 123 33.34 22.26 -6.82
N LYS A 124 33.81 23.29 -6.11
CA LYS A 124 34.77 24.26 -6.60
C LYS A 124 36.26 23.84 -6.42
N GLU A 125 36.49 22.66 -5.87
CA GLU A 125 37.83 22.13 -5.56
C GLU A 125 38.73 23.09 -4.77
N LEU A 126 38.12 23.79 -3.79
CA LEU A 126 38.87 24.76 -2.98
C LEU A 126 39.70 24.03 -1.91
N ALA A 127 41.00 24.38 -1.81
CA ALA A 127 41.92 23.78 -0.85
C ALA A 127 41.56 24.14 0.59
N LEU A 128 41.57 23.16 1.49
CA LEU A 128 41.42 23.32 2.93
C LEU A 128 42.70 22.93 3.66
N THR A 129 43.07 23.70 4.66
CA THR A 129 44.06 23.28 5.65
C THR A 129 43.42 22.31 6.66
N PRO A 130 44.19 21.44 7.33
CA PRO A 130 43.65 20.54 8.34
C PRO A 130 42.83 21.20 9.45
N ILE A 131 43.22 22.42 9.87
CA ILE A 131 42.47 23.16 10.90
C ILE A 131 41.16 23.73 10.35
N GLU A 132 41.13 24.20 9.11
CA GLU A 132 39.89 24.63 8.46
C GLU A 132 38.92 23.44 8.27
N ALA A 133 39.43 22.29 7.80
CA ALA A 133 38.65 21.08 7.70
C ALA A 133 38.10 20.60 9.06
N THR A 134 38.92 20.75 10.11
CA THR A 134 38.52 20.42 11.51
C THR A 134 37.40 21.35 12.00
N LEU A 135 37.49 22.66 11.73
CA LEU A 135 36.43 23.59 12.11
C LEU A 135 35.13 23.32 11.36
N LEU A 136 35.21 23.05 10.04
CA LEU A 136 34.04 22.70 9.26
C LEU A 136 33.39 21.39 9.78
N LEU A 137 34.20 20.40 10.19
CA LEU A 137 33.68 19.16 10.77
C LEU A 137 33.03 19.39 12.15
N LEU A 138 33.60 20.29 12.96
CA LEU A 138 33.01 20.71 14.24
C LEU A 138 31.60 21.29 14.04
N GLY A 139 31.41 22.16 13.04
CA GLY A 139 30.09 22.72 12.74
C GLY A 139 29.08 21.65 12.36
N ILE A 140 29.45 20.74 11.46
CA ILE A 140 28.55 19.64 11.09
C ILE A 140 28.22 18.74 12.31
N TYR A 141 29.24 18.41 13.12
CA TYR A 141 29.03 17.49 14.24
C TYR A 141 28.22 18.09 15.39
N GLU A 142 28.34 19.40 15.65
CA GLU A 142 27.56 20.06 16.70
C GLU A 142 26.06 19.98 16.39
N ASP A 143 25.66 20.36 15.17
CA ASP A 143 24.24 20.42 14.77
C ASP A 143 23.61 19.06 14.41
N THR A 144 24.46 18.09 14.05
CA THR A 144 24.02 16.72 13.76
C THR A 144 24.20 15.76 14.94
N GLY A 145 24.71 16.25 16.09
CA GLY A 145 25.06 15.39 17.24
C GLY A 145 26.01 14.28 16.84
N SER A 146 27.10 14.63 16.15
CA SER A 146 28.05 13.68 15.59
C SER A 146 27.37 12.64 14.67
N LEU A 147 26.47 13.10 13.80
CA LEU A 147 25.66 12.34 12.84
C LEU A 147 24.61 11.41 13.47
N SER A 148 24.27 11.62 14.73
CA SER A 148 23.29 10.78 15.46
C SER A 148 21.86 11.37 15.51
N TYR A 149 21.66 12.65 15.19
CA TYR A 149 20.36 13.28 15.25
C TYR A 149 19.46 12.90 14.05
N VAL A 150 18.15 12.91 14.25
CA VAL A 150 17.15 12.56 13.21
C VAL A 150 17.17 13.55 12.02
N THR A 151 17.65 14.77 12.23
CA THR A 151 17.82 15.80 11.19
C THR A 151 19.00 15.52 10.27
N THR A 152 19.90 14.58 10.65
CA THR A 152 21.08 14.22 9.86
C THR A 152 20.67 13.49 8.59
N GLY A 153 21.19 13.96 7.45
CA GLY A 153 20.98 13.34 6.15
C GLY A 153 22.25 12.75 5.53
N ALA A 154 22.10 12.10 4.40
CA ALA A 154 23.24 11.57 3.64
C ALA A 154 24.19 12.69 3.14
N ARG A 155 23.71 13.93 3.06
CA ARG A 155 24.51 15.10 2.68
C ARG A 155 25.56 15.39 3.75
N ASP A 156 25.12 15.45 5.02
CA ASP A 156 25.99 15.71 6.18
C ASP A 156 27.07 14.64 6.33
N ALA A 157 26.70 13.36 6.17
CA ALA A 157 27.64 12.25 6.25
C ALA A 157 28.69 12.30 5.12
N ARG A 158 28.32 12.68 3.88
CA ARG A 158 29.27 12.86 2.79
C ARG A 158 30.18 14.07 3.00
N ALA A 159 29.64 15.16 3.53
CA ALA A 159 30.44 16.34 3.86
C ALA A 159 31.47 16.03 4.97
N ALA A 160 31.05 15.33 6.02
CA ALA A 160 31.96 14.87 7.07
C ALA A 160 33.06 13.94 6.55
N ALA A 161 32.71 12.96 5.71
CA ALA A 161 33.69 12.07 5.07
C ALA A 161 34.72 12.86 4.24
N TYR A 162 34.28 13.79 3.41
CA TYR A 162 35.16 14.67 2.64
C TYR A 162 36.12 15.47 3.52
N LEU A 163 35.62 16.05 4.63
CA LEU A 163 36.48 16.82 5.54
C LEU A 163 37.53 15.94 6.23
N LEU A 164 37.19 14.69 6.57
CA LEU A 164 38.19 13.72 7.08
C LEU A 164 39.26 13.40 6.03
N GLU A 165 38.89 13.28 4.75
CA GLU A 165 39.86 13.12 3.64
C GLU A 165 40.76 14.36 3.46
N GLN A 166 40.25 15.55 3.83
CA GLN A 166 41.04 16.79 3.85
C GLN A 166 41.92 16.94 5.10
N GLY A 167 41.94 15.96 6.00
CA GLY A 167 42.77 15.93 7.19
C GLY A 167 42.18 16.54 8.44
N ALA A 168 40.83 16.62 8.55
CA ALA A 168 40.17 17.02 9.78
C ALA A 168 40.52 16.08 10.95
N SER A 169 40.80 16.65 12.13
CA SER A 169 41.23 15.92 13.33
C SER A 169 40.03 15.58 14.23
N LEU A 170 39.65 14.30 14.28
CA LEU A 170 38.61 13.83 15.21
C LEU A 170 39.02 13.99 16.71
N SER A 171 40.33 13.98 17.04
CA SER A 171 40.78 14.25 18.40
C SER A 171 40.42 15.66 18.80
N VAL A 172 40.74 16.67 17.97
CA VAL A 172 40.39 18.07 18.23
C VAL A 172 38.87 18.24 18.27
N VAL A 173 38.12 17.60 17.36
CA VAL A 173 36.65 17.63 17.36
C VAL A 173 36.09 17.13 18.70
N ASN A 174 36.58 15.98 19.18
CA ASN A 174 36.15 15.41 20.46
C ASN A 174 36.47 16.32 21.66
N ASP A 175 37.65 16.96 21.68
CA ASP A 175 38.07 17.85 22.76
C ASP A 175 37.20 19.09 22.87
N PHE A 176 36.65 19.59 21.75
CA PHE A 176 35.79 20.77 21.74
C PHE A 176 34.28 20.48 21.82
N LEU A 177 33.81 19.30 21.41
CA LEU A 177 32.41 18.90 21.59
C LEU A 177 32.14 18.35 22.99
N ASN A 178 33.08 17.64 23.59
CA ASN A 178 32.91 16.95 24.90
C ASN A 178 33.69 17.67 26.00
N HIS A 179 33.35 18.91 26.28
CA HIS A 179 33.98 19.64 27.37
C HIS A 179 33.63 19.07 28.76
N PRO A 180 34.60 18.93 29.65
CA PRO A 180 34.30 18.63 31.04
C PRO A 180 33.52 19.79 31.70
N LEU A 181 32.51 19.43 32.47
CA LEU A 181 31.69 20.41 33.19
C LEU A 181 32.58 21.28 34.11
N THR A 182 32.34 22.57 34.17
CA THR A 182 32.93 23.44 35.19
C THR A 182 32.46 23.06 36.58
N ASP A 183 33.13 23.49 37.60
CA ASP A 183 32.72 23.22 38.99
C ASP A 183 31.32 23.76 39.29
N GLN A 184 30.95 24.92 38.73
CA GLN A 184 29.61 25.47 38.88
C GLN A 184 28.56 24.63 38.14
N GLN A 185 28.86 24.21 36.93
CA GLN A 185 27.97 23.32 36.14
C GLN A 185 27.81 21.93 36.83
N ARG A 186 28.92 21.36 37.39
CA ARG A 186 28.89 20.10 38.11
C ARG A 186 28.02 20.15 39.36
N LYS A 187 28.14 21.24 40.16
CA LYS A 187 27.28 21.47 41.34
C LYS A 187 25.80 21.61 40.92
N LEU A 188 25.54 22.37 39.87
CA LEU A 188 24.16 22.55 39.36
C LEU A 188 23.60 21.25 38.82
N TYR A 189 24.38 20.47 38.07
CA TYR A 189 24.00 19.17 37.51
C TYR A 189 23.57 18.19 38.60
N GLN A 190 24.36 18.09 39.68
CA GLN A 190 23.99 17.24 40.82
C GLN A 190 22.66 17.66 41.44
N ARG A 191 22.43 18.97 41.65
CA ARG A 191 21.13 19.47 42.15
C ARG A 191 19.98 19.20 41.22
N LEU A 192 20.21 19.26 39.91
CA LEU A 192 19.21 18.96 38.92
C LEU A 192 18.83 17.48 38.96
N ILE A 193 19.81 16.56 39.07
CA ILE A 193 19.54 15.13 39.23
C ILE A 193 18.68 14.86 40.47
N GLU A 194 19.07 15.41 41.65
CA GLU A 194 18.34 15.22 42.92
C GLU A 194 16.89 15.73 42.87
N LYS A 195 16.62 16.78 42.06
CA LYS A 195 15.30 17.41 41.94
C LYS A 195 14.53 17.05 40.68
N THR A 196 15.05 16.14 39.86
CA THR A 196 14.35 15.68 38.67
C THR A 196 13.11 14.89 39.07
N GLN A 197 11.97 15.25 38.44
CA GLN A 197 10.72 14.54 38.59
C GLN A 197 10.38 13.88 37.27
N ILE A 198 10.17 12.59 37.30
CA ILE A 198 9.67 11.83 36.15
C ILE A 198 8.18 11.68 36.33
N ILE A 199 7.42 12.10 35.33
CA ILE A 199 5.94 12.05 35.29
C ILE A 199 5.48 11.45 33.98
N GLU A 200 4.33 10.82 34.03
CA GLU A 200 3.67 10.32 32.82
C GLU A 200 2.50 11.24 32.45
N ILE A 201 2.51 11.77 31.22
CA ILE A 201 1.42 12.60 30.67
C ILE A 201 1.05 12.06 29.30
N ALA A 202 -0.22 11.70 29.13
CA ALA A 202 -0.78 11.18 27.87
C ALA A 202 0.01 10.00 27.29
N GLY A 203 0.54 9.12 28.16
CA GLY A 203 1.34 7.95 27.80
C GLY A 203 2.81 8.25 27.45
N HIS A 204 3.28 9.48 27.68
CA HIS A 204 4.69 9.87 27.49
C HIS A 204 5.40 10.11 28.80
N THR A 205 6.61 9.58 28.94
CA THR A 205 7.49 9.83 30.10
C THR A 205 8.18 11.18 29.94
N ILE A 206 7.92 12.10 30.85
CA ILE A 206 8.47 13.46 30.85
C ILE A 206 9.33 13.66 32.08
N ALA A 207 10.55 14.17 31.90
CA ALA A 207 11.43 14.59 32.98
C ALA A 207 11.41 16.12 33.17
N ILE A 208 11.21 16.58 34.40
CA ILE A 208 11.27 17.99 34.75
C ILE A 208 12.32 18.17 35.83
N ALA A 209 13.43 18.80 35.47
CA ALA A 209 14.54 19.14 36.40
C ALA A 209 14.45 20.63 36.73
N ALA A 210 14.27 20.99 37.99
CA ALA A 210 14.11 22.39 38.41
C ALA A 210 15.02 22.67 39.62
N ALA A 211 16.00 23.58 39.47
CA ALA A 211 16.94 23.95 40.53
C ALA A 211 17.26 25.46 40.54
N ARG A 212 17.81 25.93 41.65
CA ARG A 212 18.38 27.27 41.74
C ARG A 212 19.91 27.15 41.65
N ALA A 213 20.55 27.95 40.84
CA ALA A 213 21.98 28.14 40.76
C ALA A 213 22.46 29.19 41.80
N ASP A 214 23.66 29.03 42.36
CA ASP A 214 24.23 29.95 43.30
C ASP A 214 24.84 31.21 42.62
N ALA A 215 25.20 31.05 41.37
CA ALA A 215 25.73 32.11 40.51
C ALA A 215 25.24 31.90 39.06
N TYR A 216 25.57 32.81 38.19
CA TYR A 216 25.31 32.63 36.75
C TYR A 216 26.07 31.41 36.19
N VAL A 217 25.37 30.51 35.52
CA VAL A 217 25.94 29.30 34.93
C VAL A 217 25.68 29.34 33.42
N GLU A 218 26.77 29.34 32.66
CA GLU A 218 26.71 29.30 31.18
C GLU A 218 26.33 27.87 30.71
N GLU A 219 25.77 27.78 29.51
CA GLU A 219 25.51 26.50 28.79
C GLU A 219 24.64 25.50 29.54
N VAL A 220 23.52 25.94 30.10
CA VAL A 220 22.53 25.04 30.71
C VAL A 220 22.05 23.97 29.70
N SER A 221 22.16 24.21 28.38
CA SER A 221 21.88 23.24 27.32
C SER A 221 22.75 21.98 27.40
N THR A 222 24.03 22.10 27.79
CA THR A 222 24.94 20.98 28.02
C THR A 222 24.44 20.10 29.17
N LEU A 223 23.98 20.71 30.27
CA LEU A 223 23.39 19.97 31.40
C LEU A 223 22.09 19.27 31.01
N ALA A 224 21.26 19.92 30.19
CA ALA A 224 20.04 19.31 29.67
C ALA A 224 20.36 18.09 28.77
N HIS A 225 21.42 18.15 27.96
CA HIS A 225 21.86 17.03 27.16
C HIS A 225 22.25 15.82 28.01
N GLN A 226 23.09 16.03 29.02
CA GLN A 226 23.52 14.97 29.96
C GLN A 226 22.34 14.38 30.76
N LEU A 227 21.40 15.21 31.22
CA LEU A 227 20.19 14.73 31.89
C LEU A 227 19.30 13.91 30.98
N ARG A 228 19.24 14.27 29.71
CA ARG A 228 18.49 13.50 28.73
C ARG A 228 19.09 12.11 28.50
N GLU A 229 20.42 12.01 28.37
CA GLU A 229 21.11 10.73 28.26
C GLU A 229 20.92 9.84 29.50
N LEU A 230 20.88 10.48 30.69
CA LEU A 230 20.72 9.74 31.96
C LEU A 230 19.31 9.16 32.12
N TYR A 231 18.26 9.88 31.75
CA TYR A 231 16.88 9.51 32.03
C TYR A 231 16.10 8.96 30.80
N ASP A 232 16.60 9.17 29.61
CA ASP A 232 15.96 8.79 28.30
C ASP A 232 14.44 9.12 28.25
N PRO A 233 14.00 10.35 28.62
CA PRO A 233 12.60 10.71 28.61
C PRO A 233 12.11 11.07 27.19
N ALA A 234 10.81 10.94 26.94
CA ALA A 234 10.19 11.42 25.70
C ALA A 234 10.32 12.96 25.54
N ALA A 235 10.33 13.68 26.67
CA ALA A 235 10.71 15.09 26.71
C ALA A 235 11.35 15.46 28.06
N LEU A 236 12.31 16.38 28.00
CA LEU A 236 13.01 16.93 29.15
C LEU A 236 12.80 18.45 29.21
N PHE A 237 12.45 18.95 30.39
CA PHE A 237 12.40 20.37 30.71
C PHE A 237 13.31 20.69 31.88
N VAL A 238 14.32 21.52 31.63
CA VAL A 238 15.26 21.99 32.66
C VAL A 238 14.94 23.45 32.97
N LEU A 239 14.65 23.78 34.22
CA LEU A 239 14.38 25.11 34.68
C LEU A 239 15.45 25.50 35.74
N VAL A 240 16.29 26.46 35.40
CA VAL A 240 17.34 26.94 36.27
C VAL A 240 17.05 28.38 36.69
N GLN A 241 16.77 28.61 37.96
CA GLN A 241 16.67 29.93 38.53
C GLN A 241 18.08 30.53 38.73
N MET A 242 18.38 31.58 38.03
CA MET A 242 19.58 32.40 38.18
C MET A 242 19.15 33.78 38.63
N GLU A 243 19.93 34.46 39.45
CA GLU A 243 19.70 35.82 39.92
C GLU A 243 18.26 36.40 39.72
N ASP A 244 18.00 37.06 38.59
CA ASP A 244 16.76 37.77 38.27
C ASP A 244 15.85 37.06 37.24
N HIS A 245 16.28 35.86 36.72
CA HIS A 245 15.52 35.16 35.70
C HIS A 245 15.58 33.61 35.86
N ILE A 246 14.69 32.91 35.17
CA ILE A 246 14.75 31.46 35.03
C ILE A 246 15.10 31.14 33.60
N GLN A 247 16.14 30.40 33.37
CA GLN A 247 16.45 29.83 32.08
C GLN A 247 15.77 28.48 31.95
N MET A 248 14.92 28.34 30.93
CA MET A 248 14.31 27.10 30.56
C MET A 248 14.99 26.53 29.31
N VAL A 249 15.38 25.24 29.38
CA VAL A 249 15.84 24.46 28.23
C VAL A 249 14.93 23.25 28.08
N ALA A 250 14.41 23.05 26.90
CA ALA A 250 13.51 21.94 26.60
C ALA A 250 14.05 21.09 25.44
N ARG A 251 13.91 19.78 25.55
CA ARG A 251 14.28 18.80 24.52
C ARG A 251 13.18 17.78 24.36
N SER A 252 12.89 17.33 23.14
CA SER A 252 11.92 16.27 22.84
C SER A 252 12.37 15.44 21.65
N ASP A 253 12.14 14.13 21.71
CA ASP A 253 12.35 13.21 20.60
C ASP A 253 11.04 12.84 19.89
N ARG A 254 9.91 13.29 20.45
CA ARG A 254 8.57 12.90 20.00
C ARG A 254 7.88 14.04 19.28
N ALA A 255 7.40 13.77 18.06
CA ALA A 255 6.58 14.74 17.31
C ALA A 255 5.26 15.11 18.03
N ALA A 256 4.81 14.28 18.98
CA ALA A 256 3.65 14.54 19.82
C ALA A 256 3.87 15.66 20.85
N ILE A 257 5.14 16.06 21.10
CA ILE A 257 5.53 17.04 22.14
C ILE A 257 6.35 18.14 21.48
N ASP A 258 5.67 19.20 21.03
CA ASP A 258 6.30 20.39 20.46
C ASP A 258 6.82 21.29 21.57
N VAL A 259 8.14 21.23 21.82
CA VAL A 259 8.78 22.03 22.88
C VAL A 259 8.90 23.51 22.48
N ALA A 260 8.89 23.86 21.19
CA ALA A 260 8.90 25.25 20.75
C ALA A 260 7.58 25.95 21.06
N ALA A 261 6.44 25.27 20.81
CA ALA A 261 5.13 25.80 21.18
C ALA A 261 5.03 26.05 22.69
N ILE A 262 5.57 25.10 23.49
CA ILE A 262 5.60 25.26 24.96
C ILE A 262 6.52 26.40 25.38
N ALA A 263 7.72 26.56 24.79
CA ALA A 263 8.65 27.63 25.09
C ALA A 263 8.11 29.00 24.73
N SER A 264 7.34 29.11 23.65
CA SER A 264 6.70 30.36 23.19
C SER A 264 5.74 30.92 24.25
N GLU A 265 5.04 30.05 25.00
CA GLU A 265 4.16 30.45 26.11
C GLU A 265 4.92 31.08 27.31
N PHE A 266 6.24 30.96 27.31
CA PHE A 266 7.15 31.58 28.27
C PHE A 266 7.99 32.69 27.64
N GLY A 267 7.64 33.17 26.42
CA GLY A 267 8.35 34.23 25.70
C GLY A 267 9.68 33.75 25.07
N GLY A 268 9.83 32.43 24.92
CA GLY A 268 10.98 31.81 24.28
C GLY A 268 10.69 31.39 22.85
N GLY A 269 11.51 30.46 22.33
CA GLY A 269 11.38 29.93 20.99
C GLY A 269 12.35 28.78 20.75
N GLY A 270 12.42 28.31 19.50
CA GLY A 270 13.25 27.18 19.07
C GLY A 270 12.54 26.33 18.05
N HIS A 271 12.89 25.06 18.00
CA HIS A 271 12.30 24.05 17.11
C HIS A 271 11.44 23.07 17.91
N GLU A 272 10.60 22.32 17.24
CA GLU A 272 9.72 21.29 17.84
C GLU A 272 10.47 20.34 18.79
N LYS A 273 11.76 20.06 18.53
CA LYS A 273 12.58 19.16 19.31
C LYS A 273 13.54 19.81 20.31
N ALA A 274 13.86 21.10 20.13
CA ALA A 274 14.80 21.84 20.96
C ALA A 274 14.36 23.28 21.09
N ALA A 275 14.09 23.74 22.32
CA ALA A 275 13.63 25.10 22.58
C ALA A 275 14.21 25.64 23.89
N ALA A 276 14.23 26.95 24.00
CA ALA A 276 14.66 27.65 25.20
C ALA A 276 13.79 28.87 25.47
N ALA A 277 13.72 29.28 26.75
CA ALA A 277 13.05 30.51 27.16
C ALA A 277 13.79 31.17 28.33
N LEU A 278 13.82 32.49 28.31
CA LEU A 278 14.31 33.29 29.43
C LEU A 278 13.09 33.89 30.14
N ILE A 279 12.76 33.35 31.29
CA ILE A 279 11.53 33.67 32.03
C ILE A 279 11.83 34.69 33.12
N ARG A 280 11.13 35.82 33.11
CA ARG A 280 11.23 36.86 34.12
C ARG A 280 9.91 37.06 34.84
N ASP A 281 9.93 37.73 35.97
CA ASP A 281 8.76 38.16 36.71
C ASP A 281 7.88 37.04 37.31
N ILE A 282 8.35 35.79 37.32
CA ILE A 282 7.69 34.66 38.00
C ILE A 282 8.69 33.82 38.79
N SER A 283 8.23 33.26 39.90
CA SER A 283 9.07 32.34 40.72
C SER A 283 9.16 30.96 40.11
N LEU A 284 10.27 30.23 40.38
CA LEU A 284 10.49 28.87 39.91
C LEU A 284 9.33 27.87 40.17
N PRO A 285 8.67 27.90 41.37
CA PRO A 285 7.50 27.04 41.60
C PRO A 285 6.31 27.42 40.70
N LYS A 286 6.07 28.72 40.47
CA LYS A 286 5.00 29.17 39.57
C LYS A 286 5.29 28.80 38.10
N ALA A 287 6.55 28.92 37.65
CA ALA A 287 6.97 28.53 36.31
C ALA A 287 6.77 27.00 36.12
N LYS A 288 7.14 26.19 37.10
CA LYS A 288 6.91 24.75 37.08
C LYS A 288 5.43 24.36 37.03
N THR A 289 4.58 25.06 37.80
CA THR A 289 3.13 24.83 37.79
C THR A 289 2.51 25.19 36.45
N LYS A 290 2.92 26.35 35.86
CA LYS A 290 2.49 26.76 34.52
C LYS A 290 2.92 25.72 33.48
N LEU A 291 4.18 25.23 33.51
CA LEU A 291 4.68 24.20 32.63
C LEU A 291 3.84 22.93 32.73
N LEU A 292 3.58 22.40 33.92
CA LEU A 292 2.75 21.20 34.13
C LEU A 292 1.33 21.35 33.56
N LYS A 293 0.74 22.56 33.68
CA LYS A 293 -0.58 22.83 33.10
C LYS A 293 -0.54 22.82 31.57
N LEU A 294 0.47 23.44 30.97
CA LEU A 294 0.67 23.45 29.51
C LEU A 294 0.91 22.04 28.97
N LEU A 295 1.79 21.26 29.59
CA LEU A 295 2.06 19.88 29.19
C LEU A 295 0.78 19.04 29.12
N LYS A 296 -0.09 19.14 30.15
CA LYS A 296 -1.36 18.41 30.21
C LYS A 296 -2.37 18.82 29.12
N SER A 297 -2.29 20.08 28.64
CA SER A 297 -3.23 20.58 27.62
C SER A 297 -2.71 20.47 26.19
N THR A 298 -1.40 20.32 25.99
CA THR A 298 -0.78 20.45 24.65
C THR A 298 -0.30 19.11 24.12
N ILE A 299 0.08 18.15 25.00
CA ILE A 299 0.63 16.88 24.58
C ILE A 299 -0.47 16.00 23.98
N LYS A 300 -0.23 15.54 22.74
CA LYS A 300 -1.08 14.56 22.08
C LYS A 300 -0.88 13.18 22.70
N PRO A 301 -1.95 12.37 22.87
CA PRO A 301 -1.82 11.02 23.38
C PRO A 301 -0.83 10.19 22.56
N SER A 302 -0.06 9.35 23.23
CA SER A 302 0.78 8.34 22.58
C SER A 302 -0.10 7.28 21.92
N VAL A 303 0.40 6.63 20.85
CA VAL A 303 -0.25 5.45 20.26
C VAL A 303 -0.41 4.38 21.34
N THR A 304 -1.61 3.86 21.50
CA THR A 304 -1.93 2.85 22.50
C THR A 304 -1.81 1.43 21.93
N VAL A 305 -1.73 0.45 22.79
CA VAL A 305 -1.76 -0.97 22.41
C VAL A 305 -3.03 -1.31 21.65
N ARG A 306 -4.18 -0.68 21.99
CA ARG A 306 -5.47 -0.84 21.30
C ARG A 306 -5.41 -0.57 19.80
N GLU A 307 -4.64 0.43 19.40
CA GLU A 307 -4.53 0.85 18.00
C GLU A 307 -3.74 -0.12 17.12
N LEU A 308 -2.87 -0.94 17.73
CA LEU A 308 -1.98 -1.88 17.03
C LEU A 308 -2.30 -3.35 17.27
N MET A 309 -3.06 -3.69 18.33
CA MET A 309 -3.36 -5.08 18.64
C MET A 309 -4.20 -5.74 17.56
N SER A 310 -3.98 -7.04 17.37
CA SER A 310 -4.79 -7.89 16.51
C SER A 310 -5.85 -8.59 17.36
N PHE A 311 -7.08 -8.64 16.87
CA PHE A 311 -8.21 -9.35 17.48
C PHE A 311 -8.26 -10.82 17.02
N GLY A 312 -9.23 -11.63 17.53
CA GLY A 312 -9.39 -13.01 17.10
C GLY A 312 -8.23 -13.92 17.49
N VAL A 313 -7.77 -13.81 18.73
CA VAL A 313 -6.56 -14.51 19.23
C VAL A 313 -6.82 -16.00 19.39
N HIS A 314 -6.03 -16.81 18.69
CA HIS A 314 -5.99 -18.24 18.95
C HIS A 314 -5.32 -18.54 20.29
N THR A 315 -5.96 -19.36 21.11
CA THR A 315 -5.49 -19.70 22.45
C THR A 315 -5.41 -21.22 22.64
N LEU A 316 -4.59 -21.67 23.57
CA LEU A 316 -4.46 -23.08 23.94
C LEU A 316 -4.97 -23.32 25.35
N GLU A 317 -5.59 -24.49 25.60
CA GLU A 317 -5.92 -24.95 26.94
C GLU A 317 -4.68 -25.58 27.62
N PRO A 318 -4.49 -25.45 28.95
CA PRO A 318 -3.27 -25.92 29.64
C PRO A 318 -2.99 -27.42 29.54
N ASN A 319 -4.02 -28.23 29.26
CA ASN A 319 -3.89 -29.69 29.16
C ASN A 319 -3.63 -30.19 27.74
N VAL A 320 -3.59 -29.34 26.72
CA VAL A 320 -3.17 -29.67 25.37
C VAL A 320 -1.75 -30.24 25.40
N THR A 321 -1.46 -31.26 24.61
CA THR A 321 -0.12 -31.87 24.51
C THR A 321 0.84 -30.99 23.72
N VAL A 322 2.14 -31.17 23.94
CA VAL A 322 3.19 -30.49 23.18
C VAL A 322 3.07 -30.78 21.69
N ALA A 323 2.73 -32.03 21.30
CA ALA A 323 2.53 -32.41 19.89
C ALA A 323 1.38 -31.64 19.25
N GLU A 324 0.23 -31.58 19.89
CA GLU A 324 -0.92 -30.81 19.43
C GLU A 324 -0.58 -29.31 19.33
N ALA A 325 0.11 -28.73 20.32
CA ALA A 325 0.54 -27.36 20.31
C ALA A 325 1.53 -27.07 19.17
N ALA A 326 2.45 -28.01 18.86
CA ALA A 326 3.36 -27.93 17.74
C ALA A 326 2.62 -27.94 16.40
N GLU A 327 1.60 -28.80 16.26
CA GLU A 327 0.73 -28.84 15.09
C GLU A 327 -0.02 -27.52 14.90
N PHE A 328 -0.59 -26.95 15.97
CA PHE A 328 -1.20 -25.64 15.99
C PHE A 328 -0.24 -24.53 15.54
N MET A 329 0.99 -24.52 16.07
CA MET A 329 2.02 -23.54 15.65
C MET A 329 2.35 -23.63 14.16
N ASN A 330 2.48 -24.84 13.65
CA ASN A 330 2.74 -25.05 12.23
C ASN A 330 1.54 -24.67 11.35
N ARG A 331 0.33 -25.01 11.78
CA ARG A 331 -0.91 -24.70 11.07
C ARG A 331 -1.15 -23.20 10.94
N TYR A 332 -0.98 -22.43 12.00
CA TYR A 332 -1.23 -20.98 12.02
C TYR A 332 0.00 -20.13 11.70
N GLY A 333 1.19 -20.71 11.70
CA GLY A 333 2.44 -19.98 11.49
C GLY A 333 2.74 -18.97 12.60
N HIS A 334 2.28 -19.23 13.81
CA HIS A 334 2.50 -18.34 14.96
C HIS A 334 3.78 -18.70 15.70
N GLU A 335 4.44 -17.68 16.27
CA GLU A 335 5.62 -17.82 17.12
C GLU A 335 5.27 -18.18 18.58
N GLY A 336 3.98 -18.09 18.95
CA GLY A 336 3.52 -18.43 20.29
C GLY A 336 2.01 -18.30 20.43
N PHE A 337 1.49 -18.78 21.56
CA PHE A 337 0.07 -18.74 21.90
C PHE A 337 -0.12 -18.35 23.37
N PRO A 338 -1.15 -17.51 23.67
CA PRO A 338 -1.67 -17.39 25.02
C PRO A 338 -2.32 -18.70 25.47
N VAL A 339 -2.03 -19.10 26.70
CA VAL A 339 -2.65 -20.26 27.34
C VAL A 339 -3.76 -19.78 28.27
N VAL A 340 -4.98 -20.27 28.07
CA VAL A 340 -6.16 -19.84 28.78
C VAL A 340 -6.82 -20.99 29.54
N ARG A 341 -7.41 -20.66 30.69
CA ARG A 341 -8.27 -21.58 31.42
C ARG A 341 -9.59 -20.85 31.75
N ARG A 342 -10.71 -21.38 31.31
CA ARG A 342 -12.01 -20.75 31.48
C ARG A 342 -12.06 -19.29 31.04
N GLY A 343 -11.44 -18.98 29.88
CA GLY A 343 -11.41 -17.64 29.30
C GLY A 343 -10.39 -16.65 29.94
N LYS A 344 -9.62 -17.08 30.96
CA LYS A 344 -8.61 -16.22 31.60
C LYS A 344 -7.21 -16.64 31.23
N LEU A 345 -6.34 -15.68 30.98
CA LEU A 345 -4.93 -15.90 30.70
C LEU A 345 -4.23 -16.56 31.92
N VAL A 346 -3.60 -17.72 31.70
CA VAL A 346 -2.87 -18.46 32.74
C VAL A 346 -1.38 -18.66 32.39
N GLY A 347 -0.97 -18.40 31.16
CA GLY A 347 0.41 -18.46 30.72
C GLY A 347 0.56 -18.05 29.27
N VAL A 348 1.80 -18.05 28.80
CA VAL A 348 2.20 -17.84 27.39
C VAL A 348 3.10 -18.98 26.97
N LEU A 349 2.95 -19.48 25.75
CA LEU A 349 3.76 -20.57 25.20
C LEU A 349 4.42 -20.09 23.93
N SER A 350 5.76 -20.17 23.85
CA SER A 350 6.47 -19.79 22.63
C SER A 350 6.91 -21.02 21.84
N ARG A 351 7.23 -20.82 20.53
CA ARG A 351 7.78 -21.85 19.65
C ARG A 351 9.05 -22.47 20.24
N ARG A 352 9.90 -21.66 20.87
CA ARG A 352 11.15 -22.11 21.50
C ARG A 352 10.94 -23.18 22.57
N GLU A 353 9.92 -23.03 23.42
CA GLU A 353 9.60 -24.03 24.47
C GLU A 353 9.06 -25.31 23.85
N ILE A 354 8.22 -25.18 22.81
CA ILE A 354 7.69 -26.35 22.07
C ILE A 354 8.82 -27.13 21.38
N ASP A 355 9.68 -26.42 20.60
CA ASP A 355 10.77 -27.07 19.87
C ASP A 355 11.76 -27.77 20.84
N ARG A 356 12.05 -27.13 21.98
CA ARG A 356 12.87 -27.74 23.04
C ARG A 356 12.21 -28.96 23.62
N ALA A 357 10.91 -28.93 23.90
CA ALA A 357 10.18 -30.06 24.45
C ALA A 357 10.08 -31.22 23.44
N MET A 358 9.85 -30.92 22.16
CA MET A 358 9.87 -31.93 21.10
C MET A 358 11.26 -32.61 20.97
N HIS A 359 12.33 -31.81 21.04
CA HIS A 359 13.71 -32.32 21.05
C HIS A 359 13.96 -33.27 22.23
N HIS A 360 13.44 -32.96 23.41
CA HIS A 360 13.52 -33.80 24.59
C HIS A 360 12.49 -34.95 24.64
N LYS A 361 11.79 -35.24 23.56
CA LYS A 361 10.80 -36.33 23.41
C LYS A 361 9.62 -36.20 24.39
N LEU A 362 9.23 -34.96 24.73
CA LEU A 362 8.12 -34.68 25.64
C LEU A 362 6.81 -34.41 24.86
N ALA A 363 6.64 -34.99 23.68
CA ALA A 363 5.49 -34.76 22.78
C ALA A 363 4.11 -34.95 23.46
N ASN A 364 3.99 -35.93 24.36
CA ASN A 364 2.75 -36.26 25.07
C ASN A 364 2.57 -35.50 26.40
N SER A 365 3.53 -34.62 26.78
CA SER A 365 3.41 -33.83 28.01
C SER A 365 2.43 -32.68 27.82
N PRO A 366 1.60 -32.34 28.84
CA PRO A 366 0.73 -31.20 28.76
C PRO A 366 1.50 -29.88 28.81
N ILE A 367 1.08 -28.88 28.01
CA ILE A 367 1.79 -27.58 27.88
C ILE A 367 1.83 -26.77 29.17
N LYS A 368 0.97 -27.04 30.15
CA LYS A 368 1.03 -26.40 31.48
C LYS A 368 2.37 -26.57 32.19
N ASN A 369 3.14 -27.61 31.86
CA ASN A 369 4.44 -27.88 32.45
C ASN A 369 5.57 -27.06 31.79
N LEU A 370 5.30 -26.39 30.68
CA LEU A 370 6.29 -25.71 29.84
C LEU A 370 5.94 -24.23 29.64
N MET A 371 4.66 -23.84 29.82
CA MET A 371 4.22 -22.46 29.62
C MET A 371 4.94 -21.50 30.57
N LEU A 372 5.25 -20.33 30.08
CA LEU A 372 5.80 -19.22 30.84
C LEU A 372 4.70 -18.57 31.70
N LYS A 373 5.07 -17.77 32.68
CA LYS A 373 4.14 -16.99 33.48
C LYS A 373 3.26 -16.11 32.60
N PRO A 374 2.02 -15.80 33.03
CA PRO A 374 1.16 -14.93 32.27
C PRO A 374 1.72 -13.50 32.24
N VAL A 375 2.16 -13.05 31.08
CA VAL A 375 2.58 -11.67 30.80
C VAL A 375 1.56 -11.05 29.88
N ALA A 376 1.06 -9.86 30.20
CA ALA A 376 0.02 -9.20 29.40
C ALA A 376 0.08 -7.68 29.58
N VAL A 377 -0.49 -6.96 28.60
CA VAL A 377 -0.75 -5.52 28.66
C VAL A 377 -2.24 -5.23 28.57
N SER A 378 -2.64 -4.01 28.95
CA SER A 378 -3.99 -3.51 28.76
C SER A 378 -4.11 -2.74 27.44
N PRO A 379 -5.31 -2.61 26.84
CA PRO A 379 -5.51 -1.84 25.62
C PRO A 379 -5.05 -0.38 25.71
N GLU A 380 -5.14 0.21 26.88
CA GLU A 380 -4.78 1.61 27.14
C GLU A 380 -3.29 1.83 27.47
N ASP A 381 -2.50 0.75 27.56
CA ASP A 381 -1.06 0.86 27.81
C ASP A 381 -0.35 1.49 26.62
N SER A 382 0.74 2.24 26.88
CA SER A 382 1.56 2.85 25.85
C SER A 382 2.48 1.83 25.16
N LEU A 383 2.93 2.17 23.95
CA LEU A 383 3.90 1.32 23.23
C LEU A 383 5.25 1.24 23.94
N GLU A 384 5.65 2.28 24.66
CA GLU A 384 6.86 2.29 25.48
C GLU A 384 6.80 1.21 26.55
N LYS A 385 5.68 1.12 27.26
CA LYS A 385 5.45 0.08 28.26
C LYS A 385 5.48 -1.32 27.67
N LEU A 386 4.81 -1.49 26.51
CA LEU A 386 4.83 -2.75 25.75
C LEU A 386 6.25 -3.13 25.34
N ARG A 387 7.04 -2.18 24.82
CA ARG A 387 8.43 -2.40 24.40
C ARG A 387 9.31 -2.81 25.57
N ALA A 388 9.21 -2.11 26.69
CA ALA A 388 9.94 -2.44 27.90
C ALA A 388 9.62 -3.87 28.36
N LEU A 389 8.34 -4.24 28.40
CA LEU A 389 7.88 -5.57 28.78
C LEU A 389 8.40 -6.67 27.83
N MET A 390 8.39 -6.43 26.50
CA MET A 390 8.92 -7.39 25.53
C MET A 390 10.43 -7.62 25.69
N ILE A 391 11.17 -6.59 26.05
CA ILE A 391 12.63 -6.66 26.28
C ILE A 391 12.91 -7.38 27.61
N GLU A 392 12.22 -7.01 28.69
CA GLU A 392 12.43 -7.57 30.04
C GLU A 392 12.12 -9.07 30.07
N GLU A 393 11.04 -9.50 29.43
CA GLU A 393 10.57 -10.89 29.45
C GLU A 393 11.06 -11.72 28.23
N ASP A 394 11.86 -11.16 27.32
CA ASP A 394 12.35 -11.78 26.06
C ASP A 394 11.23 -12.46 25.25
N ILE A 395 10.10 -11.79 25.10
CA ILE A 395 8.93 -12.30 24.38
C ILE A 395 8.61 -11.48 23.13
N GLY A 396 8.29 -12.17 22.06
CA GLY A 396 7.92 -11.54 20.77
C GLY A 396 6.45 -11.27 20.57
N GLN A 397 5.59 -11.79 21.47
CA GLN A 397 4.13 -11.67 21.40
C GLN A 397 3.56 -11.48 22.81
N VAL A 398 2.73 -10.45 22.98
CA VAL A 398 2.14 -10.11 24.27
C VAL A 398 0.62 -10.12 24.15
N PRO A 399 -0.09 -10.95 24.93
CA PRO A 399 -1.53 -10.89 25.03
C PRO A 399 -2.02 -9.56 25.59
N VAL A 400 -3.10 -9.05 25.03
CA VAL A 400 -3.80 -7.86 25.51
C VAL A 400 -5.04 -8.31 26.27
N VAL A 401 -5.16 -7.92 27.52
CA VAL A 401 -6.23 -8.37 28.40
C VAL A 401 -7.06 -7.21 28.96
N ASP A 402 -8.33 -7.47 29.16
CA ASP A 402 -9.18 -6.54 29.88
C ASP A 402 -8.71 -6.43 31.36
N PRO A 403 -8.47 -5.22 31.86
CA PRO A 403 -7.93 -5.03 33.20
C PRO A 403 -8.82 -5.59 34.31
N LYS A 404 -10.13 -5.63 34.09
CA LYS A 404 -11.12 -6.04 35.10
C LYS A 404 -11.44 -7.54 35.02
N SER A 405 -11.82 -8.05 33.86
CA SER A 405 -12.23 -9.44 33.68
C SER A 405 -11.05 -10.40 33.45
N LYS A 406 -9.88 -9.88 33.08
CA LYS A 406 -8.70 -10.65 32.66
C LYS A 406 -8.95 -11.53 31.43
N ALA A 407 -9.98 -11.23 30.67
CA ALA A 407 -10.28 -11.86 29.40
C ALA A 407 -9.29 -11.36 28.33
N ILE A 408 -8.93 -12.22 27.37
CA ILE A 408 -8.09 -11.84 26.24
C ILE A 408 -8.92 -11.03 25.26
N LEU A 409 -8.45 -9.82 24.93
CA LEU A 409 -9.04 -8.91 23.97
C LEU A 409 -8.31 -8.95 22.63
N GLY A 410 -7.00 -9.19 22.66
CA GLY A 410 -6.14 -9.17 21.49
C GLY A 410 -4.76 -9.70 21.76
N ILE A 411 -3.90 -9.59 20.76
CA ILE A 411 -2.46 -9.88 20.84
C ILE A 411 -1.69 -8.83 20.07
N ILE A 412 -0.49 -8.51 20.55
CA ILE A 412 0.42 -7.61 19.85
C ILE A 412 1.78 -8.28 19.71
N THR A 413 2.44 -8.07 18.56
CA THR A 413 3.68 -8.75 18.22
C THR A 413 4.84 -7.78 18.03
N ARG A 414 6.09 -8.29 18.12
CA ARG A 414 7.31 -7.55 17.79
C ARG A 414 7.24 -6.91 16.38
N THR A 415 6.64 -7.61 15.43
CA THR A 415 6.47 -7.11 14.06
C THR A 415 5.57 -5.86 14.01
N ASP A 416 4.58 -5.76 14.89
CA ASP A 416 3.70 -4.59 14.96
C ASP A 416 4.45 -3.35 15.46
N LEU A 417 5.39 -3.52 16.40
CA LEU A 417 6.30 -2.45 16.85
C LEU A 417 7.29 -2.02 15.76
N ILE A 418 7.91 -2.98 15.05
CA ILE A 418 8.91 -2.68 14.01
C ILE A 418 8.28 -1.84 12.88
N LYS A 419 7.03 -2.12 12.51
CA LYS A 419 6.33 -1.34 11.48
C LYS A 419 6.12 0.12 11.86
N GLN A 420 5.98 0.44 13.14
CA GLN A 420 5.91 1.83 13.60
C GLN A 420 7.23 2.59 13.42
N TRP A 421 8.38 1.91 13.45
CA TRP A 421 9.69 2.55 13.22
C TRP A 421 9.96 2.85 11.74
N GLY A 422 9.24 2.19 10.82
CA GLY A 422 9.36 2.40 9.38
C GLY A 422 8.73 3.69 8.83
N GLY A 423 8.23 4.57 9.68
CA GLY A 423 7.95 5.97 9.35
C GLY A 423 6.77 6.24 8.42
N ALA A 424 5.67 5.49 8.50
CA ALA A 424 4.40 5.97 7.92
C ALA A 424 3.59 6.68 9.04
N PRO A 425 3.32 7.97 8.94
CA PRO A 425 2.52 8.66 9.94
C PRO A 425 1.05 8.17 9.90
N PRO A 426 0.37 8.06 11.06
CA PRO A 426 -1.05 7.69 11.15
C PRO A 426 -2.01 8.79 10.64
N THR A 427 -1.55 9.70 9.80
CA THR A 427 -2.21 10.95 9.43
C THR A 427 -3.26 10.84 8.31
N ARG A 428 -3.70 9.65 7.90
CA ARG A 428 -4.62 9.51 6.75
C ARG A 428 -6.04 9.04 7.07
N ALA A 429 -6.41 8.83 8.34
CA ALA A 429 -7.79 8.40 8.64
C ALA A 429 -8.82 9.45 8.18
N ALA A 430 -8.60 10.72 8.48
CA ALA A 430 -9.46 11.81 8.03
C ALA A 430 -9.47 11.97 6.49
N ASP A 431 -8.33 11.79 5.82
CA ASP A 431 -8.23 11.83 4.35
C ASP A 431 -9.00 10.67 3.71
N MET A 432 -8.87 9.45 4.24
CA MET A 432 -9.59 8.28 3.71
C MET A 432 -11.09 8.33 4.00
N ALA A 433 -11.52 8.85 5.16
CA ALA A 433 -12.92 9.10 5.44
C ALA A 433 -13.52 10.10 4.43
N THR A 434 -12.84 11.23 4.21
CA THR A 434 -13.25 12.24 3.21
C THR A 434 -13.27 11.66 1.78
N ARG A 435 -12.31 10.79 1.43
CA ARG A 435 -12.32 10.10 0.13
C ARG A 435 -13.49 9.15 -0.02
N LEU A 436 -13.81 8.35 1.00
CA LEU A 436 -14.98 7.47 1.01
C LEU A 436 -16.28 8.27 0.81
N GLU A 437 -16.46 9.35 1.57
CA GLU A 437 -17.63 10.21 1.51
C GLU A 437 -17.79 10.91 0.15
N LYS A 438 -16.68 11.32 -0.47
CA LYS A 438 -16.69 11.94 -1.80
C LYS A 438 -16.94 10.93 -2.92
N TRP A 439 -16.49 9.69 -2.74
CA TRP A 439 -16.48 8.66 -3.79
C TRP A 439 -17.75 7.85 -3.86
N LEU A 440 -18.34 7.55 -2.69
CA LEU A 440 -19.53 6.73 -2.61
C LEU A 440 -20.81 7.55 -2.82
N PRO A 441 -21.79 7.01 -3.54
CA PRO A 441 -23.15 7.57 -3.57
C PRO A 441 -23.72 7.68 -2.16
N PRO A 442 -24.51 8.74 -1.86
CA PRO A 442 -25.06 8.97 -0.52
C PRO A 442 -25.85 7.77 0.05
N GLU A 443 -26.58 7.06 -0.83
CA GLU A 443 -27.37 5.90 -0.45
C GLU A 443 -26.49 4.74 0.02
N LEU A 444 -25.35 4.52 -0.66
CA LEU A 444 -24.40 3.48 -0.31
C LEU A 444 -23.61 3.83 0.95
N LEU A 445 -23.25 5.11 1.09
CA LEU A 445 -22.60 5.63 2.29
C LEU A 445 -23.52 5.43 3.53
N ALA A 446 -24.82 5.70 3.40
CA ALA A 446 -25.79 5.47 4.46
C ALA A 446 -25.90 3.98 4.84
N LEU A 447 -25.82 3.07 3.86
CA LEU A 447 -25.79 1.61 4.14
C LEU A 447 -24.51 1.20 4.88
N MET A 448 -23.36 1.80 4.54
CA MET A 448 -22.09 1.53 5.24
C MET A 448 -22.13 2.03 6.69
N HIS A 449 -22.72 3.19 6.94
CA HIS A 449 -22.93 3.69 8.31
C HIS A 449 -23.86 2.79 9.12
N ASP A 450 -24.99 2.34 8.53
CA ASP A 450 -25.87 1.38 9.18
C ASP A 450 -25.16 0.06 9.49
N ALA A 451 -24.31 -0.42 8.57
CA ALA A 451 -23.54 -1.64 8.78
C ALA A 451 -22.50 -1.46 9.91
N SER A 452 -21.86 -0.29 9.99
CA SER A 452 -20.93 0.08 11.06
C SER A 452 -21.63 0.10 12.42
N GLU A 453 -22.77 0.80 12.53
CA GLU A 453 -23.56 0.86 13.77
C GLU A 453 -24.06 -0.52 14.22
N ALA A 454 -24.59 -1.32 13.29
CA ALA A 454 -25.08 -2.66 13.59
C ALA A 454 -23.94 -3.60 14.03
N ALA A 455 -22.78 -3.52 13.40
CA ALA A 455 -21.60 -4.27 13.80
C ALA A 455 -21.12 -3.86 15.19
N HIS A 456 -21.03 -2.56 15.46
CA HIS A 456 -20.65 -2.03 16.77
C HIS A 456 -21.59 -2.50 17.87
N ALA A 457 -22.91 -2.48 17.63
CA ALA A 457 -23.91 -2.96 18.57
C ALA A 457 -23.78 -4.46 18.87
N LEU A 458 -23.30 -5.26 17.93
CA LEU A 458 -23.01 -6.69 18.10
C LEU A 458 -21.61 -6.95 18.67
N GLY A 459 -20.79 -5.94 18.91
CA GLY A 459 -19.40 -6.07 19.37
C GLY A 459 -18.46 -6.56 18.28
N PHE A 460 -18.77 -6.33 17.01
CA PHE A 460 -17.96 -6.71 15.85
C PHE A 460 -17.26 -5.51 15.26
N SER A 461 -16.06 -5.73 14.69
CA SER A 461 -15.39 -4.75 13.83
C SER A 461 -15.67 -5.04 12.36
N ILE A 462 -15.82 -3.99 11.55
CA ILE A 462 -16.16 -4.10 10.13
C ILE A 462 -15.19 -3.28 9.27
N TYR A 463 -14.83 -3.85 8.11
CA TYR A 463 -13.86 -3.29 7.19
C TYR A 463 -14.34 -3.40 5.75
N VAL A 464 -14.06 -2.40 4.93
CA VAL A 464 -14.08 -2.54 3.47
C VAL A 464 -12.68 -2.90 3.00
N VAL A 465 -12.55 -3.84 2.05
CA VAL A 465 -11.27 -4.49 1.74
C VAL A 465 -11.03 -4.68 0.23
N GLY A 466 -9.79 -4.97 -0.11
CA GLY A 466 -9.43 -5.53 -1.41
C GLY A 466 -9.47 -4.56 -2.59
N GLY A 467 -10.11 -5.01 -3.67
CA GLY A 467 -10.16 -4.27 -4.95
C GLY A 467 -10.72 -2.87 -4.84
N PHE A 468 -11.75 -2.68 -4.05
CA PHE A 468 -12.34 -1.36 -3.81
C PHE A 468 -11.34 -0.38 -3.20
N VAL A 469 -10.63 -0.79 -2.13
CA VAL A 469 -9.66 0.08 -1.44
C VAL A 469 -8.50 0.44 -2.36
N ARG A 470 -8.00 -0.54 -3.13
CA ARG A 470 -6.99 -0.30 -4.16
C ARG A 470 -7.45 0.74 -5.18
N ASP A 471 -8.65 0.55 -5.74
CA ASP A 471 -9.18 1.40 -6.81
C ASP A 471 -9.53 2.81 -6.28
N LEU A 472 -9.97 2.93 -5.01
CA LEU A 472 -10.14 4.21 -4.32
C LEU A 472 -8.80 4.98 -4.21
N LEU A 473 -7.71 4.28 -3.85
CA LEU A 473 -6.37 4.88 -3.78
C LEU A 473 -5.83 5.29 -5.15
N LEU A 474 -6.19 4.55 -6.21
CA LEU A 474 -5.84 4.85 -7.60
C LEU A 474 -6.76 5.89 -8.24
N ASN A 475 -7.77 6.39 -7.53
CA ASN A 475 -8.82 7.27 -8.05
C ASN A 475 -9.57 6.67 -9.27
N GLN A 476 -9.82 5.36 -9.26
CA GLN A 476 -10.54 4.63 -10.30
C GLN A 476 -11.95 4.28 -9.81
N PRO A 477 -13.02 4.50 -10.61
CA PRO A 477 -14.38 4.19 -10.19
C PRO A 477 -14.57 2.69 -9.97
N ASN A 478 -14.94 2.30 -8.76
CA ASN A 478 -15.32 0.94 -8.42
C ASN A 478 -16.39 0.98 -7.31
N LEU A 479 -17.48 0.26 -7.46
CA LEU A 479 -18.56 0.14 -6.48
C LEU A 479 -18.74 -1.30 -5.99
N ASP A 480 -17.80 -2.20 -6.32
CA ASP A 480 -17.80 -3.58 -5.85
C ASP A 480 -17.22 -3.62 -4.41
N LEU A 481 -18.13 -3.57 -3.43
CA LEU A 481 -17.81 -3.48 -2.02
C LEU A 481 -17.75 -4.85 -1.37
N ASP A 482 -16.56 -5.28 -1.01
CA ASP A 482 -16.32 -6.44 -0.14
C ASP A 482 -16.23 -5.99 1.31
N LEU A 483 -17.19 -6.40 2.15
CA LEU A 483 -17.21 -6.11 3.59
C LEU A 483 -16.74 -7.32 4.39
N VAL A 484 -15.69 -7.13 5.19
CA VAL A 484 -15.14 -8.15 6.09
C VAL A 484 -15.47 -7.79 7.53
N VAL A 485 -15.98 -8.77 8.28
CA VAL A 485 -16.46 -8.63 9.67
C VAL A 485 -15.59 -9.49 10.59
N GLU A 486 -14.96 -8.90 11.57
CA GLU A 486 -14.40 -9.65 12.72
C GLU A 486 -15.53 -10.01 13.66
N GLY A 487 -16.28 -11.07 13.31
CA GLY A 487 -17.50 -11.51 13.94
C GLY A 487 -18.33 -12.38 12.99
N ASP A 488 -19.60 -12.61 13.32
CA ASP A 488 -20.53 -13.38 12.46
C ASP A 488 -21.15 -12.48 11.39
N ALA A 489 -20.62 -12.57 10.16
CA ALA A 489 -21.11 -11.81 9.00
C ALA A 489 -22.57 -12.15 8.64
N ILE A 490 -23.03 -13.39 8.89
CA ILE A 490 -24.40 -13.81 8.61
C ILE A 490 -25.36 -13.17 9.63
N ALA A 491 -24.95 -13.10 10.91
CA ALA A 491 -25.73 -12.44 11.96
C ALA A 491 -25.87 -10.94 11.66
N LEU A 492 -24.77 -10.28 11.29
CA LEU A 492 -24.78 -8.86 10.90
C LEU A 492 -25.69 -8.60 9.70
N ALA A 493 -25.56 -9.37 8.63
CA ALA A 493 -26.40 -9.22 7.44
C ALA A 493 -27.89 -9.41 7.75
N LYS A 494 -28.25 -10.35 8.63
CA LYS A 494 -29.63 -10.56 9.09
C LYS A 494 -30.15 -9.38 9.91
N GLU A 495 -29.33 -8.78 10.75
CA GLU A 495 -29.71 -7.61 11.54
C GLU A 495 -29.97 -6.39 10.64
N LEU A 496 -29.11 -6.18 9.62
CA LEU A 496 -29.32 -5.14 8.61
C LEU A 496 -30.61 -5.37 7.79
N ALA A 497 -30.87 -6.62 7.40
CA ALA A 497 -32.08 -6.95 6.67
C ALA A 497 -33.36 -6.74 7.51
N LYS A 498 -33.30 -6.91 8.82
CA LYS A 498 -34.42 -6.54 9.71
C LYS A 498 -34.65 -5.02 9.76
N LYS A 499 -33.56 -4.22 9.76
CA LYS A 499 -33.59 -2.74 9.82
C LYS A 499 -34.06 -2.12 8.49
N ARG A 500 -33.54 -2.60 7.35
CA ARG A 500 -33.68 -2.00 6.01
C ARG A 500 -34.48 -2.83 5.01
N GLY A 501 -34.88 -4.04 5.37
CA GLY A 501 -35.55 -4.98 4.45
C GLY A 501 -34.53 -5.75 3.58
N GLY A 502 -35.05 -6.45 2.58
CA GLY A 502 -34.25 -7.30 1.70
C GLY A 502 -34.17 -8.75 2.17
N ARG A 503 -33.35 -9.57 1.51
CA ARG A 503 -33.18 -11.00 1.81
C ARG A 503 -31.71 -11.33 1.98
N VAL A 504 -31.41 -12.24 2.91
CA VAL A 504 -30.03 -12.69 3.17
C VAL A 504 -29.86 -14.13 2.71
N HIS A 505 -28.89 -14.37 1.85
CA HIS A 505 -28.40 -15.69 1.49
C HIS A 505 -27.07 -15.94 2.21
N GLY A 506 -27.09 -16.81 3.23
CA GLY A 506 -25.91 -17.12 4.03
C GLY A 506 -25.32 -18.49 3.67
N HIS A 507 -23.99 -18.56 3.56
CA HIS A 507 -23.25 -19.82 3.41
C HIS A 507 -22.43 -20.08 4.68
N THR A 508 -23.01 -20.84 5.60
CA THR A 508 -22.42 -21.12 6.92
C THR A 508 -21.05 -21.76 6.85
N ARG A 509 -20.81 -22.65 5.88
CA ARG A 509 -19.49 -23.32 5.69
C ARG A 509 -18.35 -22.33 5.44
N PHE A 510 -18.62 -21.19 4.79
CA PHE A 510 -17.60 -20.20 4.43
C PHE A 510 -17.74 -18.89 5.22
N GLY A 511 -18.73 -18.79 6.13
CA GLY A 511 -18.98 -17.57 6.89
C GLY A 511 -19.29 -16.36 6.01
N THR A 512 -19.99 -16.55 4.88
CA THR A 512 -20.33 -15.47 3.93
C THR A 512 -21.82 -15.23 3.87
N ALA A 513 -22.23 -14.01 3.69
CA ALA A 513 -23.60 -13.61 3.50
C ALA A 513 -23.74 -12.62 2.35
N LYS A 514 -24.65 -12.88 1.44
CA LYS A 514 -25.09 -11.96 0.41
C LYS A 514 -26.42 -11.35 0.83
N TRP A 515 -26.43 -10.05 1.10
CA TRP A 515 -27.65 -9.32 1.41
C TRP A 515 -28.22 -8.69 0.13
N LEU A 516 -29.29 -9.28 -0.38
CA LEU A 516 -30.05 -8.74 -1.52
C LEU A 516 -30.82 -7.52 -1.02
N LEU A 517 -30.49 -6.37 -1.59
CA LEU A 517 -31.05 -5.09 -1.20
C LEU A 517 -32.47 -4.92 -1.80
N PRO A 518 -33.37 -4.19 -1.14
CA PRO A 518 -34.57 -3.69 -1.78
C PRO A 518 -34.17 -2.75 -2.93
N PRO A 519 -35.04 -2.54 -3.96
CA PRO A 519 -34.70 -1.70 -5.09
C PRO A 519 -34.19 -0.33 -4.65
N LEU A 520 -32.91 -0.07 -4.85
CA LEU A 520 -32.23 1.21 -4.55
C LEU A 520 -31.97 1.92 -5.88
N HIS A 521 -32.48 3.13 -6.02
CA HIS A 521 -32.15 4.00 -7.13
C HIS A 521 -30.90 4.78 -6.83
N VAL A 522 -29.75 4.25 -7.22
CA VAL A 522 -28.44 4.93 -7.10
C VAL A 522 -28.22 5.75 -8.37
N LYS A 523 -28.16 7.08 -8.27
CA LYS A 523 -27.84 7.97 -9.38
C LYS A 523 -26.46 7.62 -9.94
N GLY A 524 -26.42 7.18 -11.22
CA GLY A 524 -25.17 6.97 -11.96
C GLY A 524 -24.50 5.58 -11.84
N ALA A 525 -25.14 4.62 -11.19
CA ALA A 525 -24.71 3.22 -11.20
C ALA A 525 -25.81 2.31 -11.76
N SER A 526 -25.41 1.27 -12.49
CA SER A 526 -26.24 0.08 -12.69
C SER A 526 -26.67 -0.44 -11.32
N GLN A 527 -27.95 -0.79 -11.14
CA GLN A 527 -28.61 -1.22 -9.91
C GLN A 527 -27.65 -2.00 -9.00
N LEU A 528 -27.32 -1.43 -7.81
CA LEU A 528 -26.71 -2.19 -6.73
C LEU A 528 -27.81 -3.11 -6.16
N ASP A 529 -27.72 -4.40 -6.42
CA ASP A 529 -28.74 -5.38 -6.03
C ASP A 529 -28.36 -6.13 -4.76
N HIS A 530 -27.10 -6.07 -4.31
CA HIS A 530 -26.63 -6.76 -3.12
C HIS A 530 -25.38 -6.13 -2.50
N LEU A 531 -25.12 -6.50 -1.23
CA LEU A 531 -23.86 -6.31 -0.53
C LEU A 531 -23.34 -7.66 -0.05
N ASP A 532 -22.03 -7.87 -0.22
CA ASP A 532 -21.35 -9.08 0.21
C ASP A 532 -20.65 -8.89 1.56
N PHE A 533 -20.96 -9.74 2.53
CA PHE A 533 -20.36 -9.78 3.84
C PHE A 533 -19.60 -11.08 4.03
N THR A 534 -18.38 -11.00 4.54
CA THR A 534 -17.55 -12.16 4.82
C THR A 534 -17.01 -12.09 6.24
N THR A 535 -17.14 -13.15 7.02
CA THR A 535 -16.45 -13.30 8.30
C THR A 535 -14.95 -13.34 8.05
N ALA A 536 -14.16 -12.54 8.78
CA ALA A 536 -12.71 -12.57 8.73
C ALA A 536 -12.21 -13.98 9.02
N ARG A 537 -11.37 -14.55 8.14
CA ARG A 537 -11.04 -15.98 8.18
C ARG A 537 -9.63 -16.27 7.73
N THR A 538 -9.10 -17.37 8.21
CA THR A 538 -7.91 -18.03 7.69
C THR A 538 -8.31 -19.21 6.81
N GLU A 539 -7.52 -19.52 5.78
CA GLU A 539 -7.75 -20.61 4.86
C GLU A 539 -6.60 -21.63 4.97
N PHE A 540 -6.95 -22.92 5.05
CA PHE A 540 -6.00 -24.02 5.09
C PHE A 540 -6.25 -24.95 3.91
N TYR A 541 -5.20 -25.30 3.19
CA TYR A 541 -5.25 -26.17 2.02
C TYR A 541 -4.72 -27.56 2.41
N ALA A 542 -5.57 -28.60 2.37
CA ALA A 542 -5.16 -29.96 2.67
C ALA A 542 -4.07 -30.48 1.71
N HIS A 543 -4.09 -30.01 0.47
CA HIS A 543 -3.07 -30.25 -0.54
C HIS A 543 -3.09 -29.11 -1.58
N PRO A 544 -2.02 -28.91 -2.37
CA PRO A 544 -2.00 -27.91 -3.43
C PRO A 544 -3.25 -27.98 -4.33
N SER A 545 -3.85 -26.83 -4.62
CA SER A 545 -5.07 -26.68 -5.44
C SER A 545 -6.37 -27.26 -4.83
N ALA A 546 -6.39 -27.71 -3.56
CA ALA A 546 -7.60 -28.11 -2.85
C ALA A 546 -8.55 -26.91 -2.63
N LEU A 547 -9.81 -27.20 -2.31
CA LEU A 547 -10.69 -26.19 -1.73
C LEU A 547 -10.25 -25.93 -0.28
N PRO A 548 -10.16 -24.66 0.17
CA PRO A 548 -9.72 -24.35 1.52
C PRO A 548 -10.74 -24.78 2.58
N GLU A 549 -10.24 -25.25 3.71
CA GLU A 549 -10.97 -25.23 4.97
C GLU A 549 -10.83 -23.84 5.59
N VAL A 550 -11.92 -23.30 6.12
CA VAL A 550 -11.97 -21.94 6.64
C VAL A 550 -12.19 -21.93 8.14
N GLU A 551 -11.46 -21.09 8.85
CA GLU A 551 -11.62 -20.85 10.28
C GLU A 551 -11.72 -19.35 10.54
N THR A 552 -12.58 -18.93 11.46
CA THR A 552 -12.73 -17.52 11.86
C THR A 552 -11.43 -16.98 12.41
N SER A 553 -11.05 -15.77 11.98
CA SER A 553 -9.76 -15.18 12.34
C SER A 553 -9.85 -13.63 12.39
N SER A 554 -8.70 -12.96 12.56
CA SER A 554 -8.62 -11.50 12.53
C SER A 554 -8.55 -10.97 11.10
N ILE A 555 -8.88 -9.67 10.92
CA ILE A 555 -8.72 -8.96 9.65
C ILE A 555 -7.31 -9.12 9.07
N LYS A 556 -6.28 -9.05 9.91
CA LYS A 556 -4.88 -9.19 9.48
C LYS A 556 -4.60 -10.57 8.86
N GLN A 557 -5.18 -11.64 9.40
CA GLN A 557 -5.07 -12.98 8.85
C GLN A 557 -5.92 -13.14 7.58
N ASP A 558 -7.11 -12.53 7.52
CA ASP A 558 -7.92 -12.49 6.31
C ASP A 558 -7.18 -11.80 5.15
N LEU A 559 -6.51 -10.68 5.41
CA LEU A 559 -5.69 -10.00 4.41
C LEU A 559 -4.49 -10.85 3.98
N ARG A 560 -3.90 -11.68 4.88
CA ARG A 560 -2.74 -12.54 4.58
C ARG A 560 -3.04 -13.64 3.57
N ARG A 561 -4.26 -14.18 3.52
CA ARG A 561 -4.66 -15.25 2.58
C ARG A 561 -4.93 -14.74 1.16
N ARG A 562 -5.00 -13.42 0.95
CA ARG A 562 -5.28 -12.82 -0.36
C ARG A 562 -4.12 -13.03 -1.33
N ASP A 563 -4.36 -12.67 -2.59
CA ASP A 563 -3.46 -12.97 -3.70
C ASP A 563 -2.22 -12.05 -3.75
N PHE A 564 -2.42 -10.73 -3.73
CA PHE A 564 -1.36 -9.73 -3.93
C PHE A 564 -1.40 -8.65 -2.87
N THR A 565 -0.24 -8.05 -2.56
CA THR A 565 -0.10 -6.97 -1.57
C THR A 565 -1.06 -5.81 -1.83
N ILE A 566 -1.24 -5.40 -3.08
CA ILE A 566 -2.16 -4.32 -3.48
C ILE A 566 -3.63 -4.61 -3.18
N ASN A 567 -4.00 -5.86 -2.94
CA ASN A 567 -5.35 -6.30 -2.57
C ASN A 567 -5.47 -6.60 -1.06
N THR A 568 -4.41 -6.36 -0.26
CA THR A 568 -4.43 -6.56 1.20
C THR A 568 -4.67 -5.27 1.98
N LEU A 569 -5.22 -4.28 1.32
CA LEU A 569 -5.59 -3.02 1.92
C LEU A 569 -7.00 -3.10 2.49
N ALA A 570 -7.20 -2.51 3.67
CA ALA A 570 -8.50 -2.44 4.32
C ALA A 570 -8.74 -1.05 4.90
N ILE A 571 -9.98 -0.59 4.92
CA ILE A 571 -10.40 0.64 5.60
C ILE A 571 -11.37 0.25 6.70
N CYS A 572 -11.06 0.66 7.93
CA CYS A 572 -11.93 0.43 9.08
C CYS A 572 -13.18 1.32 9.00
N LEU A 573 -14.33 0.72 9.26
CA LEU A 573 -15.61 1.42 9.28
C LEU A 573 -16.18 1.59 10.71
N ASP A 574 -15.49 1.06 11.74
CA ASP A 574 -15.92 1.23 13.13
C ASP A 574 -16.02 2.72 13.49
N PRO A 575 -17.03 3.15 14.27
CA PRO A 575 -17.24 4.57 14.56
C PRO A 575 -16.02 5.29 15.14
N GLU A 576 -15.26 4.61 16.03
CA GLU A 576 -14.07 5.18 16.67
C GLU A 576 -12.83 5.25 15.76
N ARG A 577 -12.81 4.46 14.67
CA ARG A 577 -11.67 4.31 13.77
C ARG A 577 -12.05 4.49 12.30
N TYR A 578 -13.16 5.16 12.04
CA TYR A 578 -13.70 5.35 10.69
C TYR A 578 -12.67 6.01 9.76
N GLY A 579 -12.44 5.39 8.60
CA GLY A 579 -11.46 5.85 7.63
C GLY A 579 -10.02 5.41 7.91
N GLN A 580 -9.73 4.69 9.00
CA GLN A 580 -8.38 4.18 9.25
C GLN A 580 -7.97 3.16 8.17
N LEU A 581 -6.91 3.47 7.41
CA LEU A 581 -6.32 2.55 6.44
C LEU A 581 -5.42 1.53 7.16
N LEU A 582 -5.68 0.24 6.92
CA LEU A 582 -4.85 -0.87 7.37
C LEU A 582 -4.05 -1.40 6.18
N ASP A 583 -2.73 -1.32 6.28
CA ASP A 583 -1.78 -1.89 5.31
C ASP A 583 -0.72 -2.75 5.98
N PRO A 584 -1.08 -3.95 6.44
CA PRO A 584 -0.14 -4.82 7.15
C PRO A 584 0.96 -5.41 6.25
N TYR A 585 0.81 -5.37 4.93
CA TYR A 585 1.69 -6.06 3.98
C TYR A 585 2.37 -5.15 2.94
N GLY A 586 2.27 -3.82 3.09
CA GLY A 586 2.95 -2.84 2.24
C GLY A 586 2.30 -2.65 0.86
N GLY A 587 0.99 -2.87 0.77
CA GLY A 587 0.22 -2.73 -0.46
C GLY A 587 0.22 -1.31 -1.01
N GLU A 588 0.17 -0.29 -0.17
CA GLU A 588 0.23 1.11 -0.60
C GLU A 588 1.57 1.44 -1.29
N ALA A 589 2.68 0.97 -0.73
CA ALA A 589 4.00 1.17 -1.34
C ALA A 589 4.12 0.47 -2.71
N ASP A 590 3.54 -0.73 -2.85
CA ASP A 590 3.51 -1.42 -4.14
C ASP A 590 2.56 -0.74 -5.15
N LEU A 591 1.46 -0.13 -4.71
CA LEU A 591 0.60 0.71 -5.56
C LEU A 591 1.36 1.94 -6.09
N GLN A 592 2.09 2.64 -5.23
CA GLN A 592 2.90 3.81 -5.63
C GLN A 592 3.99 3.43 -6.64
N ARG A 593 4.54 2.21 -6.53
CA ARG A 593 5.57 1.68 -7.45
C ARG A 593 5.00 0.97 -8.66
N SER A 594 3.66 0.86 -8.75
CA SER A 594 2.95 0.13 -9.81
C SER A 594 3.40 -1.34 -9.93
N LEU A 595 3.52 -2.04 -8.78
CA LEU A 595 3.99 -3.41 -8.69
C LEU A 595 2.88 -4.39 -8.26
N ILE A 596 2.89 -5.57 -8.88
CA ILE A 596 2.10 -6.73 -8.44
C ILE A 596 3.04 -7.71 -7.74
N ARG A 597 2.82 -7.91 -6.44
CA ARG A 597 3.64 -8.75 -5.58
C ARG A 597 2.79 -9.74 -4.80
N VAL A 598 3.22 -11.01 -4.73
CA VAL A 598 2.60 -12.01 -3.85
C VAL A 598 3.03 -11.79 -2.39
N LEU A 599 2.21 -12.26 -1.46
CA LEU A 599 2.49 -12.13 -0.02
C LEU A 599 3.58 -13.07 0.48
N HIS A 600 3.70 -14.26 -0.14
CA HIS A 600 4.68 -15.29 0.24
C HIS A 600 5.05 -16.19 -0.94
N ASN A 601 6.17 -16.88 -0.82
CA ASN A 601 6.75 -17.69 -1.92
C ASN A 601 5.88 -18.87 -2.35
N LEU A 602 5.01 -19.38 -1.49
CA LEU A 602 4.15 -20.54 -1.78
C LEU A 602 2.80 -20.13 -2.41
N SER A 603 2.56 -18.83 -2.61
CA SER A 603 1.26 -18.31 -3.06
C SER A 603 0.74 -18.97 -4.33
N PHE A 604 1.59 -19.22 -5.32
CA PHE A 604 1.21 -19.87 -6.58
C PHE A 604 1.18 -21.42 -6.48
N ILE A 605 1.83 -21.98 -5.47
CA ILE A 605 1.74 -23.43 -5.18
C ILE A 605 0.41 -23.74 -4.52
N GLU A 606 -0.02 -22.92 -3.55
CA GLU A 606 -1.30 -23.08 -2.86
C GLU A 606 -2.48 -22.85 -3.81
N ASP A 607 -2.43 -21.78 -4.60
CA ASP A 607 -3.44 -21.48 -5.62
C ASP A 607 -2.82 -21.02 -6.94
N PRO A 608 -2.60 -21.96 -7.89
CA PRO A 608 -2.02 -21.62 -9.19
C PRO A 608 -2.88 -20.71 -10.05
N THR A 609 -4.19 -20.54 -9.77
CA THR A 609 -5.04 -19.59 -10.51
C THR A 609 -4.62 -18.14 -10.27
N ARG A 610 -3.91 -17.85 -9.18
CA ARG A 610 -3.32 -16.54 -8.92
C ARG A 610 -2.34 -16.09 -10.01
N ILE A 611 -1.76 -17.04 -10.78
CA ILE A 611 -0.91 -16.71 -11.94
C ILE A 611 -1.73 -15.96 -13.01
N LEU A 612 -2.90 -16.48 -13.35
CA LEU A 612 -3.80 -15.84 -14.33
C LEU A 612 -4.28 -14.50 -13.82
N ARG A 613 -4.61 -14.42 -12.52
CA ARG A 613 -5.01 -13.19 -11.84
C ARG A 613 -3.89 -12.13 -11.83
N ALA A 614 -2.62 -12.55 -11.64
CA ALA A 614 -1.45 -11.65 -11.70
C ALA A 614 -1.35 -10.99 -13.07
N VAL A 615 -1.42 -11.77 -14.13
CA VAL A 615 -1.36 -11.27 -15.52
C VAL A 615 -2.56 -10.39 -15.84
N ARG A 616 -3.75 -10.77 -15.39
CA ARG A 616 -4.95 -9.94 -15.57
C ARG A 616 -4.79 -8.57 -14.93
N LEU A 617 -4.33 -8.50 -13.68
CA LEU A 617 -4.09 -7.26 -12.97
C LEU A 617 -2.93 -6.46 -13.56
N GLU A 618 -1.85 -7.13 -14.02
CA GLU A 618 -0.73 -6.48 -14.71
C GLU A 618 -1.22 -5.66 -15.91
N GLN A 619 -2.08 -6.26 -16.73
CA GLN A 619 -2.59 -5.60 -17.94
C GLN A 619 -3.70 -4.58 -17.62
N ARG A 620 -4.63 -4.93 -16.74
CA ARG A 620 -5.74 -4.05 -16.36
C ARG A 620 -5.29 -2.75 -15.73
N LEU A 621 -4.29 -2.81 -14.82
CA LEU A 621 -3.80 -1.65 -14.08
C LEU A 621 -2.61 -0.96 -14.78
N GLY A 622 -2.02 -1.56 -15.80
CA GLY A 622 -0.77 -1.08 -16.41
C GLY A 622 0.44 -1.21 -15.47
N PHE A 623 0.39 -2.16 -14.53
CA PHE A 623 1.43 -2.41 -13.53
C PHE A 623 2.45 -3.43 -14.07
N LYS A 624 3.50 -3.71 -13.27
CA LYS A 624 4.49 -4.76 -13.57
C LYS A 624 4.49 -5.81 -12.48
N ILE A 625 4.53 -7.09 -12.88
CA ILE A 625 4.79 -8.16 -11.91
C ILE A 625 6.21 -8.00 -11.38
N GLU A 626 6.35 -7.97 -10.04
CA GLU A 626 7.63 -7.81 -9.37
C GLU A 626 8.58 -8.97 -9.74
N PRO A 627 9.90 -8.72 -9.96
CA PRO A 627 10.82 -9.72 -10.52
C PRO A 627 10.88 -11.05 -9.75
N ARG A 628 10.85 -11.01 -8.41
CA ARG A 628 10.81 -12.24 -7.59
C ARG A 628 9.49 -12.97 -7.76
N THR A 629 8.38 -12.26 -7.83
CA THR A 629 7.05 -12.83 -8.09
C THR A 629 7.00 -13.48 -9.47
N ALA A 630 7.59 -12.84 -10.50
CA ALA A 630 7.68 -13.41 -11.85
C ALA A 630 8.48 -14.73 -11.87
N LYS A 631 9.56 -14.83 -11.11
CA LYS A 631 10.33 -16.07 -10.96
C LYS A 631 9.48 -17.18 -10.34
N LEU A 632 8.71 -16.88 -9.29
CA LEU A 632 7.81 -17.84 -8.64
C LEU A 632 6.70 -18.37 -9.58
N ILE A 633 6.29 -17.58 -10.59
CA ILE A 633 5.38 -18.07 -11.64
C ILE A 633 6.03 -19.22 -12.39
N GLY A 634 7.28 -19.06 -12.86
CA GLY A 634 8.02 -20.11 -13.56
C GLY A 634 8.12 -21.40 -12.75
N ASP A 635 8.43 -21.27 -11.45
CA ASP A 635 8.56 -22.41 -10.52
C ASP A 635 7.23 -23.15 -10.29
N ALA A 636 6.09 -22.45 -10.42
CA ALA A 636 4.75 -22.98 -10.15
C ALA A 636 3.97 -23.46 -11.39
N LEU A 637 4.50 -23.32 -12.61
CA LEU A 637 3.81 -23.73 -13.85
C LEU A 637 3.35 -25.19 -13.82
N GLY A 638 4.15 -26.09 -13.24
CA GLY A 638 3.82 -27.51 -13.07
C GLY A 638 2.61 -27.79 -12.18
N MET A 639 2.08 -26.79 -11.47
CA MET A 639 0.87 -26.93 -10.64
C MET A 639 -0.43 -26.64 -11.43
N LEU A 640 -0.38 -25.92 -12.54
CA LEU A 640 -1.55 -25.57 -13.35
C LEU A 640 -2.33 -26.80 -13.86
N PRO A 641 -1.70 -27.90 -14.30
CA PRO A 641 -2.44 -29.11 -14.68
C PRO A 641 -3.31 -29.70 -13.56
N ARG A 642 -2.97 -29.45 -12.29
CA ARG A 642 -3.73 -29.96 -11.12
C ARG A 642 -4.96 -29.10 -10.79
N VAL A 643 -5.06 -27.90 -11.34
CA VAL A 643 -6.23 -27.03 -11.14
C VAL A 643 -7.43 -27.56 -11.91
N SER A 644 -8.61 -27.50 -11.31
CA SER A 644 -9.85 -27.93 -11.99
C SER A 644 -10.14 -27.09 -13.23
N GLY A 645 -10.72 -27.72 -14.25
CA GLY A 645 -11.04 -27.06 -15.51
C GLY A 645 -11.98 -25.85 -15.34
N GLU A 646 -12.93 -25.96 -14.41
CA GLU A 646 -13.87 -24.87 -14.12
C GLU A 646 -13.16 -23.63 -13.60
N ARG A 647 -12.19 -23.80 -12.71
CA ARG A 647 -11.42 -22.66 -12.15
C ARG A 647 -10.56 -22.01 -13.22
N LEU A 648 -9.88 -22.79 -14.06
CA LEU A 648 -9.09 -22.27 -15.18
C LEU A 648 -9.97 -21.53 -16.18
N ARG A 649 -11.12 -22.15 -16.58
CA ARG A 649 -12.08 -21.51 -17.44
C ARG A 649 -12.56 -20.18 -16.88
N HIS A 650 -12.92 -20.15 -15.61
CA HIS A 650 -13.39 -18.93 -14.96
C HIS A 650 -12.38 -17.78 -15.08
N GLU A 651 -11.11 -18.00 -14.73
CA GLU A 651 -10.08 -16.95 -14.81
C GLU A 651 -9.79 -16.55 -16.27
N LEU A 652 -9.77 -17.50 -17.22
CA LEU A 652 -9.62 -17.18 -18.64
C LEU A 652 -10.78 -16.33 -19.15
N MET A 653 -12.03 -16.65 -18.79
CA MET A 653 -13.19 -15.86 -19.18
C MET A 653 -13.16 -14.45 -18.61
N LEU A 654 -12.62 -14.27 -17.37
CA LEU A 654 -12.40 -12.95 -16.81
C LEU A 654 -11.32 -12.16 -17.56
N ILE A 655 -10.24 -12.81 -18.01
CA ILE A 655 -9.22 -12.19 -18.88
C ILE A 655 -9.83 -11.76 -20.21
N PHE A 656 -10.70 -12.58 -20.80
CA PHE A 656 -11.36 -12.29 -22.07
C PHE A 656 -12.45 -11.20 -21.98
N GLN A 657 -12.83 -10.81 -20.78
CA GLN A 657 -13.73 -9.67 -20.51
C GLN A 657 -12.98 -8.34 -20.33
N GLU A 658 -11.65 -8.37 -20.20
CA GLU A 658 -10.85 -7.16 -20.08
C GLU A 658 -10.87 -6.35 -21.40
N THR A 659 -10.49 -5.08 -21.33
CA THR A 659 -10.54 -4.16 -22.47
C THR A 659 -9.65 -4.60 -23.64
N GLU A 660 -8.49 -5.17 -23.34
CA GLU A 660 -7.49 -5.62 -24.32
C GLU A 660 -7.03 -7.06 -24.01
N PRO A 661 -7.92 -8.07 -24.22
CA PRO A 661 -7.62 -9.46 -23.86
C PRO A 661 -6.41 -10.05 -24.61
N GLU A 662 -6.10 -9.51 -25.80
CA GLU A 662 -4.92 -9.90 -26.57
C GLU A 662 -3.62 -9.70 -25.79
N LYS A 663 -3.48 -8.58 -25.09
CA LYS A 663 -2.26 -8.29 -24.31
C LYS A 663 -2.06 -9.27 -23.15
N ALA A 664 -3.13 -9.52 -22.40
CA ALA A 664 -3.09 -10.47 -21.31
C ALA A 664 -2.81 -11.90 -21.80
N THR A 665 -3.43 -12.30 -22.93
CA THR A 665 -3.22 -13.65 -23.48
C THR A 665 -1.80 -13.82 -24.03
N ALA A 666 -1.25 -12.81 -24.71
CA ALA A 666 0.16 -12.81 -25.14
C ALA A 666 1.10 -12.94 -23.93
N ARG A 667 0.84 -12.20 -22.85
CA ARG A 667 1.63 -12.29 -21.63
C ARG A 667 1.57 -13.68 -20.98
N LEU A 668 0.39 -14.33 -20.98
CA LEU A 668 0.27 -15.74 -20.54
C LEU A 668 1.09 -16.70 -21.40
N ALA A 669 1.14 -16.46 -22.72
CA ALA A 669 1.96 -17.26 -23.64
C ALA A 669 3.45 -17.08 -23.35
N ASP A 670 3.94 -15.84 -23.20
CA ASP A 670 5.32 -15.49 -22.89
C ASP A 670 5.80 -16.16 -21.58
N LEU A 671 4.93 -16.22 -20.58
CA LEU A 671 5.20 -16.85 -19.29
C LEU A 671 5.08 -18.40 -19.34
N GLY A 672 4.69 -18.99 -20.47
CA GLY A 672 4.49 -20.44 -20.62
C GLY A 672 3.20 -20.97 -19.99
N VAL A 673 2.33 -20.10 -19.52
CA VAL A 673 1.09 -20.47 -18.80
C VAL A 673 0.11 -21.19 -19.71
N LEU A 674 -0.08 -20.72 -20.95
CA LEU A 674 -1.00 -21.35 -21.89
C LEU A 674 -0.62 -22.81 -22.17
N ARG A 675 0.68 -23.06 -22.43
CA ARG A 675 1.18 -24.44 -22.66
C ARG A 675 1.07 -25.33 -21.42
N SER A 676 1.16 -24.73 -20.23
CA SER A 676 0.95 -25.47 -18.97
C SER A 676 -0.53 -25.81 -18.71
N ILE A 677 -1.47 -25.02 -19.20
CA ILE A 677 -2.90 -25.33 -19.16
C ILE A 677 -3.24 -26.44 -20.15
N PHE A 678 -2.76 -26.31 -21.40
CA PHE A 678 -2.93 -27.30 -22.46
C PHE A 678 -1.75 -27.18 -23.44
N ALA A 679 -0.98 -28.25 -23.60
CA ALA A 679 0.34 -28.27 -24.25
C ALA A 679 0.35 -27.79 -25.72
N LYS A 680 -0.80 -27.87 -26.42
CA LYS A 680 -0.96 -27.47 -27.82
C LYS A 680 -1.44 -26.02 -28.03
N LEU A 681 -1.67 -25.27 -26.93
CA LEU A 681 -2.05 -23.88 -27.05
C LEU A 681 -0.85 -23.02 -27.41
N GLU A 682 -1.05 -22.21 -28.43
CA GLU A 682 -0.13 -21.20 -28.90
C GLU A 682 -0.86 -19.85 -29.01
N PHE A 683 -0.10 -18.78 -28.88
CA PHE A 683 -0.60 -17.43 -29.12
C PHE A 683 0.50 -16.65 -29.86
N ASP A 684 0.19 -16.23 -31.08
CA ASP A 684 1.12 -15.54 -31.98
C ASP A 684 0.47 -14.28 -32.56
N GLU A 685 1.15 -13.62 -33.51
CA GLU A 685 0.66 -12.41 -34.17
C GLU A 685 -0.70 -12.60 -34.84
N TRP A 686 -1.02 -13.81 -35.37
CA TRP A 686 -2.32 -14.10 -35.94
C TRP A 686 -3.41 -14.03 -34.87
N HIS A 687 -3.21 -14.68 -33.73
CA HIS A 687 -4.14 -14.63 -32.60
C HIS A 687 -4.34 -13.20 -32.13
N GLU A 688 -3.28 -12.43 -32.02
CA GLU A 688 -3.34 -11.04 -31.57
C GLU A 688 -4.19 -10.19 -32.51
N ARG A 689 -3.97 -10.31 -33.84
CA ARG A 689 -4.79 -9.61 -34.84
C ARG A 689 -6.26 -10.05 -34.78
N LYS A 690 -6.52 -11.36 -34.62
CA LYS A 690 -7.91 -11.89 -34.58
C LYS A 690 -8.62 -11.50 -33.27
N PHE A 691 -7.94 -11.43 -32.15
CA PHE A 691 -8.49 -10.93 -30.91
C PHE A 691 -8.89 -9.43 -31.04
N ARG A 692 -8.03 -8.61 -31.64
CA ARG A 692 -8.36 -7.21 -31.93
C ARG A 692 -9.58 -7.11 -32.86
N ALA A 693 -9.63 -7.89 -33.94
CA ALA A 693 -10.75 -7.93 -34.84
C ALA A 693 -12.04 -8.39 -34.15
N ALA A 694 -11.98 -9.39 -33.27
CA ALA A 694 -13.11 -9.85 -32.49
C ALA A 694 -13.65 -8.77 -31.52
N ARG A 695 -12.78 -7.91 -30.99
CA ARG A 695 -13.17 -6.80 -30.11
C ARG A 695 -14.13 -5.83 -30.80
N GLU A 696 -13.92 -5.57 -32.10
CA GLU A 696 -14.71 -4.66 -32.92
C GLU A 696 -15.91 -5.35 -33.59
N ALA A 697 -15.84 -6.67 -33.73
CA ALA A 697 -16.87 -7.45 -34.41
C ALA A 697 -18.10 -7.71 -33.53
N ASP A 698 -19.25 -7.90 -34.19
CA ASP A 698 -20.48 -8.41 -33.58
C ASP A 698 -20.38 -9.95 -33.41
N CYS A 699 -19.72 -10.37 -32.31
CA CYS A 699 -19.52 -11.77 -31.98
C CYS A 699 -19.70 -12.00 -30.47
N PRO A 700 -20.06 -13.22 -30.04
CA PRO A 700 -20.33 -13.52 -28.62
C PRO A 700 -19.05 -13.51 -27.78
N LYS A 701 -18.79 -12.42 -27.08
CA LYS A 701 -17.66 -12.30 -26.12
C LYS A 701 -18.11 -12.82 -24.74
N PRO A 702 -17.25 -13.48 -23.97
CA PRO A 702 -15.84 -13.82 -24.22
C PRO A 702 -15.61 -15.14 -25.01
N LEU A 703 -16.67 -15.84 -25.40
CA LEU A 703 -16.59 -17.13 -26.10
C LEU A 703 -15.80 -17.04 -27.41
N ALA A 704 -15.89 -15.91 -28.12
CA ALA A 704 -15.15 -15.69 -29.35
C ALA A 704 -13.62 -15.80 -29.15
N TYR A 705 -13.09 -15.23 -28.06
CA TYR A 705 -11.66 -15.32 -27.74
C TYR A 705 -11.25 -16.75 -27.42
N LEU A 706 -12.10 -17.52 -26.72
CA LEU A 706 -11.85 -18.94 -26.46
C LEU A 706 -11.82 -19.75 -27.75
N GLY A 707 -12.77 -19.51 -28.65
CA GLY A 707 -12.85 -20.15 -29.97
C GLY A 707 -11.64 -19.82 -30.85
N LEU A 708 -11.22 -18.54 -30.88
CA LEU A 708 -10.03 -18.10 -31.61
C LEU A 708 -8.75 -18.70 -31.06
N LEU A 709 -8.61 -18.82 -29.73
CA LEU A 709 -7.45 -19.47 -29.08
C LEU A 709 -7.34 -20.95 -29.47
N GLY A 710 -8.50 -21.64 -29.61
CA GLY A 710 -8.54 -23.04 -30.03
C GLY A 710 -8.61 -23.26 -31.54
N TYR A 711 -8.74 -22.21 -32.37
CA TYR A 711 -9.03 -22.31 -33.81
C TYR A 711 -8.03 -23.15 -34.61
N ARG A 712 -6.76 -23.12 -34.22
CA ARG A 712 -5.68 -23.82 -34.92
C ARG A 712 -5.42 -25.25 -34.40
N LEU A 713 -6.12 -25.67 -33.36
CA LEU A 713 -6.05 -27.04 -32.86
C LEU A 713 -6.57 -28.03 -33.90
N SER A 714 -6.14 -29.30 -33.81
CA SER A 714 -6.81 -30.41 -34.51
C SER A 714 -8.18 -30.65 -33.84
N PRO A 715 -9.15 -31.28 -34.56
CA PRO A 715 -10.45 -31.64 -33.97
C PRO A 715 -10.33 -32.51 -32.71
N ALA A 716 -9.36 -33.40 -32.64
CA ALA A 716 -9.08 -34.20 -31.44
C ALA A 716 -8.55 -33.36 -30.28
N ASP A 717 -7.59 -32.49 -30.56
CA ASP A 717 -7.02 -31.57 -29.53
C ASP A 717 -8.05 -30.55 -29.03
N ALA A 718 -8.96 -30.09 -29.92
CA ALA A 718 -10.03 -29.16 -29.52
C ALA A 718 -11.06 -29.83 -28.59
N ARG A 719 -11.40 -31.09 -28.81
CA ARG A 719 -12.22 -31.88 -27.88
C ARG A 719 -11.52 -32.02 -26.54
N ALA A 720 -10.25 -32.44 -26.54
CA ALA A 720 -9.45 -32.53 -25.30
C ALA A 720 -9.31 -31.19 -24.58
N PHE A 721 -9.18 -30.09 -25.30
CA PHE A 721 -9.13 -28.73 -24.72
C PHE A 721 -10.48 -28.34 -24.09
N ALA A 722 -11.63 -28.63 -24.78
CA ALA A 722 -12.96 -28.40 -24.24
C ALA A 722 -13.20 -29.24 -22.96
N GLU A 723 -12.79 -30.48 -22.95
CA GLU A 723 -12.84 -31.37 -21.77
C GLU A 723 -11.94 -30.86 -20.65
N ARG A 724 -10.70 -30.41 -20.97
CA ARG A 724 -9.74 -29.88 -19.99
C ARG A 724 -10.33 -28.66 -19.25
N LEU A 725 -11.01 -27.78 -19.98
CA LEU A 725 -11.65 -26.59 -19.38
C LEU A 725 -13.06 -26.86 -18.87
N LYS A 726 -13.59 -28.08 -19.02
CA LYS A 726 -14.96 -28.43 -18.68
C LYS A 726 -15.97 -27.45 -19.25
N LEU A 727 -15.90 -27.19 -20.57
CA LEU A 727 -16.84 -26.32 -21.25
C LEU A 727 -18.26 -26.90 -21.14
N SER A 728 -19.25 -26.03 -21.16
CA SER A 728 -20.64 -26.49 -21.34
C SER A 728 -20.78 -27.18 -22.70
N ASN A 729 -21.75 -28.12 -22.83
CA ASN A 729 -22.01 -28.79 -24.11
C ASN A 729 -22.24 -27.79 -25.23
N ALA A 730 -22.92 -26.69 -24.94
CA ALA A 730 -23.21 -25.63 -25.93
C ALA A 730 -21.92 -24.90 -26.37
N ASP A 731 -21.04 -24.52 -25.41
CA ASP A 731 -19.78 -23.82 -25.74
C ASP A 731 -18.80 -24.77 -26.47
N ALA A 732 -18.72 -26.03 -26.04
CA ALA A 732 -17.89 -27.06 -26.68
C ALA A 732 -18.35 -27.29 -28.14
N GLU A 733 -19.64 -27.37 -28.36
CA GLU A 733 -20.23 -27.51 -29.70
C GLU A 733 -19.85 -26.33 -30.61
N ILE A 734 -19.93 -25.09 -30.13
CA ILE A 734 -19.54 -23.89 -30.89
C ILE A 734 -18.07 -23.96 -31.31
N VAL A 735 -17.18 -24.39 -30.40
CA VAL A 735 -15.73 -24.55 -30.69
C VAL A 735 -15.54 -25.61 -31.78
N LEU A 736 -16.25 -26.77 -31.70
CA LEU A 736 -16.13 -27.83 -32.69
C LEU A 736 -16.70 -27.44 -34.03
N GLN A 737 -17.83 -26.71 -34.06
CA GLN A 737 -18.41 -26.17 -35.28
C GLN A 737 -17.46 -25.17 -35.96
N LEU A 738 -16.72 -24.37 -35.17
CA LEU A 738 -15.73 -23.45 -35.69
C LEU A 738 -14.60 -24.17 -36.45
N LEU A 739 -14.15 -25.30 -35.95
CA LEU A 739 -13.15 -26.13 -36.63
C LEU A 739 -13.72 -26.81 -37.87
N ALA A 740 -14.94 -27.36 -37.78
CA ALA A 740 -15.64 -27.93 -38.95
C ALA A 740 -15.80 -26.90 -40.06
N LEU A 741 -16.19 -25.65 -39.74
CA LEU A 741 -16.25 -24.54 -40.69
C LEU A 741 -14.90 -24.28 -41.35
N ARG A 742 -13.83 -24.32 -40.61
CA ARG A 742 -12.46 -24.17 -41.14
C ARG A 742 -12.13 -25.28 -42.13
N GLU A 743 -12.47 -26.50 -41.84
CA GLU A 743 -12.05 -27.70 -42.62
C GLU A 743 -12.99 -27.94 -43.81
N GLU A 744 -14.31 -27.79 -43.61
CA GLU A 744 -15.31 -28.18 -44.56
C GLU A 744 -15.87 -27.01 -45.41
N ALA A 745 -15.96 -25.83 -44.84
CA ALA A 745 -16.62 -24.69 -45.51
C ALA A 745 -15.65 -23.69 -46.14
N SER A 746 -14.42 -23.56 -45.64
CA SER A 746 -13.45 -22.56 -46.11
C SER A 746 -13.15 -22.72 -47.64
N THR A 747 -12.77 -23.91 -48.05
CA THR A 747 -12.42 -24.19 -49.48
C THR A 747 -13.57 -23.99 -50.45
N PRO A 748 -14.79 -24.54 -50.21
CA PRO A 748 -15.95 -24.26 -51.09
C PRO A 748 -16.33 -22.79 -51.11
N LEU A 749 -16.22 -22.08 -49.97
CA LEU A 749 -16.56 -20.65 -49.87
C LEU A 749 -15.51 -19.72 -50.44
N SER A 750 -14.29 -20.15 -50.72
CA SER A 750 -13.23 -19.34 -51.34
C SER A 750 -13.24 -19.35 -52.87
N GLN A 751 -14.06 -20.20 -53.50
CA GLN A 751 -14.13 -20.30 -54.96
C GLN A 751 -14.72 -19.01 -55.60
N PRO A 752 -14.43 -18.71 -56.87
CA PRO A 752 -14.91 -17.50 -57.55
C PRO A 752 -16.43 -17.36 -57.48
N PRO A 753 -16.97 -16.11 -57.47
CA PRO A 753 -18.42 -15.86 -57.41
C PRO A 753 -19.26 -16.51 -58.55
N THR A 754 -18.66 -16.72 -59.70
CA THR A 754 -19.31 -17.37 -60.86
C THR A 754 -19.55 -18.85 -60.68
N THR A 755 -18.92 -19.51 -59.69
CA THR A 755 -19.01 -20.96 -59.43
C THR A 755 -19.86 -21.34 -58.23
N VAL A 756 -20.18 -20.41 -57.34
CA VAL A 756 -20.92 -20.69 -56.09
C VAL A 756 -22.21 -19.90 -56.05
N ALA A 757 -23.35 -20.59 -56.28
CA ALA A 757 -24.66 -19.97 -56.16
C ALA A 757 -24.98 -19.60 -54.69
N PRO A 758 -25.78 -18.59 -54.41
CA PRO A 758 -26.22 -18.23 -53.07
C PRO A 758 -26.89 -19.38 -52.31
N SER A 759 -27.63 -20.26 -52.95
CA SER A 759 -28.25 -21.47 -52.41
C SER A 759 -27.19 -22.50 -51.93
N ALA A 760 -26.05 -22.56 -52.61
CA ALA A 760 -24.95 -23.44 -52.20
C ALA A 760 -24.30 -22.92 -50.89
N ILE A 761 -24.14 -21.57 -50.78
CA ILE A 761 -23.70 -20.93 -49.53
C ILE A 761 -24.66 -21.26 -48.38
N TYR A 762 -25.96 -21.15 -48.63
CA TYR A 762 -27.00 -21.49 -47.65
C TYR A 762 -26.86 -22.93 -47.17
N ARG A 763 -26.76 -23.89 -48.08
CA ARG A 763 -26.67 -25.34 -47.75
C ARG A 763 -25.41 -25.69 -46.97
N LEU A 764 -24.31 -24.99 -47.21
CA LEU A 764 -23.05 -25.18 -46.47
C LEU A 764 -23.11 -24.65 -45.03
N LEU A 765 -23.89 -23.57 -44.80
CA LEU A 765 -23.84 -22.84 -43.55
C LEU A 765 -25.05 -23.03 -42.63
N VAL A 766 -26.16 -23.60 -43.14
CA VAL A 766 -27.46 -23.63 -42.44
C VAL A 766 -27.42 -24.45 -41.12
N ASP A 767 -26.60 -25.48 -41.05
CA ASP A 767 -26.49 -26.37 -39.90
C ASP A 767 -25.58 -25.82 -38.77
N TYR A 768 -24.88 -24.72 -39.07
CA TYR A 768 -24.00 -24.09 -38.07
C TYR A 768 -24.73 -23.00 -37.26
N SER A 769 -24.38 -22.94 -36.00
CA SER A 769 -24.92 -21.92 -35.09
C SER A 769 -24.42 -20.51 -35.44
N ASP A 770 -25.25 -19.48 -35.17
CA ASP A 770 -24.85 -18.10 -35.45
C ASP A 770 -23.60 -17.66 -34.70
N PRO A 771 -23.40 -18.05 -33.38
CA PRO A 771 -22.15 -17.81 -32.67
C PRO A 771 -20.90 -18.38 -33.38
N ALA A 772 -20.98 -19.60 -33.88
CA ALA A 772 -19.86 -20.22 -34.59
C ALA A 772 -19.55 -19.50 -35.91
N LEU A 773 -20.60 -19.13 -36.71
CA LEU A 773 -20.45 -18.36 -37.92
C LEU A 773 -19.88 -16.96 -37.68
N ALA A 774 -20.32 -16.30 -36.62
CA ALA A 774 -19.79 -14.99 -36.25
C ALA A 774 -18.27 -15.03 -35.93
N ILE A 775 -17.86 -16.04 -35.14
CA ILE A 775 -16.45 -16.24 -34.79
C ILE A 775 -15.63 -16.63 -36.03
N PHE A 776 -16.18 -17.50 -36.88
CA PHE A 776 -15.54 -17.93 -38.13
C PHE A 776 -15.29 -16.77 -39.10
N ALA A 777 -16.23 -15.85 -39.22
CA ALA A 777 -16.07 -14.64 -40.05
C ALA A 777 -14.87 -13.78 -39.56
N VAL A 778 -14.59 -13.75 -38.24
CA VAL A 778 -13.42 -13.09 -37.70
C VAL A 778 -12.13 -13.90 -37.92
N ALA A 779 -12.23 -15.22 -37.77
CA ALA A 779 -11.07 -16.14 -37.80
C ALA A 779 -10.50 -16.27 -39.23
N THR A 780 -11.33 -16.30 -40.25
CA THR A 780 -10.91 -16.48 -41.66
C THR A 780 -10.02 -15.34 -42.16
N GLU A 781 -8.96 -15.67 -42.91
CA GLU A 781 -8.15 -14.69 -43.65
C GLU A 781 -8.74 -14.34 -45.02
N ASP A 782 -9.57 -15.21 -45.57
CA ASP A 782 -10.17 -15.02 -46.89
C ASP A 782 -11.31 -14.03 -46.82
N ALA A 783 -11.18 -12.92 -47.58
CA ALA A 783 -12.16 -11.87 -47.62
C ALA A 783 -13.50 -12.33 -48.24
N LEU A 784 -13.45 -13.23 -49.26
CA LEU A 784 -14.62 -13.74 -49.96
C LEU A 784 -15.41 -14.69 -49.04
N VAL A 785 -14.73 -15.54 -48.31
CA VAL A 785 -15.33 -16.39 -47.29
C VAL A 785 -16.04 -15.56 -46.24
N ARG A 786 -15.40 -14.50 -45.75
CA ARG A 786 -15.96 -13.58 -44.76
C ARG A 786 -17.23 -12.91 -45.28
N GLU A 787 -17.20 -12.40 -46.50
CA GLU A 787 -18.35 -11.77 -47.15
C GLU A 787 -19.53 -12.74 -47.28
N ARG A 788 -19.28 -13.98 -47.67
CA ARG A 788 -20.30 -15.01 -47.85
C ARG A 788 -20.91 -15.47 -46.52
N VAL A 789 -20.12 -15.63 -45.51
CA VAL A 789 -20.60 -15.91 -44.12
C VAL A 789 -21.46 -14.75 -43.64
N GLN A 790 -21.05 -13.50 -43.89
CA GLN A 790 -21.84 -12.34 -43.54
C GLN A 790 -23.14 -12.23 -44.36
N LEU A 791 -23.09 -12.49 -45.68
CA LEU A 791 -24.28 -12.55 -46.54
C LEU A 791 -25.27 -13.60 -46.00
N PHE A 792 -24.79 -14.77 -45.63
CA PHE A 792 -25.63 -15.80 -45.02
C PHE A 792 -26.28 -15.32 -43.72
N ARG A 793 -25.48 -14.81 -42.78
CA ARG A 793 -25.98 -14.37 -41.47
C ARG A 793 -27.01 -13.25 -41.58
N THR A 794 -26.79 -12.26 -42.47
CA THR A 794 -27.61 -11.05 -42.54
C THR A 794 -28.80 -11.18 -43.48
N ARG A 795 -28.73 -12.03 -44.52
CA ARG A 795 -29.73 -12.08 -45.58
C ARG A 795 -30.24 -13.48 -45.86
N LEU A 796 -29.36 -14.44 -46.20
CA LEU A 796 -29.83 -15.72 -46.73
C LEU A 796 -30.56 -16.56 -45.70
N ARG A 797 -30.11 -16.51 -44.43
CA ARG A 797 -30.66 -17.29 -43.32
C ARG A 797 -32.16 -17.01 -43.08
N ALA A 798 -32.62 -15.81 -43.35
CA ALA A 798 -34.00 -15.41 -43.14
C ALA A 798 -34.93 -15.78 -44.30
N ILE A 799 -34.35 -16.24 -45.43
CA ILE A 799 -35.16 -16.57 -46.62
C ILE A 799 -35.83 -17.94 -46.43
N ALA A 800 -37.15 -17.93 -46.46
CA ALA A 800 -37.98 -19.13 -46.37
C ALA A 800 -39.01 -19.13 -47.52
N PRO A 801 -39.46 -20.31 -48.00
CA PRO A 801 -40.56 -20.41 -48.92
C PRO A 801 -41.85 -19.85 -48.31
N GLU A 802 -42.70 -19.25 -49.10
CA GLU A 802 -44.06 -18.87 -48.68
C GLU A 802 -44.99 -20.05 -48.60
N LEU A 803 -44.74 -21.04 -49.47
CA LEU A 803 -45.48 -22.32 -49.37
C LEU A 803 -45.04 -23.14 -48.18
N THR A 804 -46.02 -23.64 -47.46
CA THR A 804 -45.88 -24.53 -46.33
C THR A 804 -46.22 -25.99 -46.68
N GLY A 805 -45.90 -26.92 -45.80
CA GLY A 805 -46.30 -28.32 -45.96
C GLY A 805 -47.83 -28.50 -46.12
N ASN A 806 -48.61 -27.61 -45.50
CA ASN A 806 -50.07 -27.63 -45.66
C ASN A 806 -50.53 -27.17 -47.08
N ASP A 807 -49.76 -26.23 -47.64
CA ASP A 807 -50.03 -25.81 -49.04
C ASP A 807 -49.70 -26.93 -50.02
N LEU A 808 -48.60 -27.64 -49.86
CA LEU A 808 -48.23 -28.82 -50.66
C LEU A 808 -49.25 -29.91 -50.52
N LYS A 809 -49.86 -30.15 -49.37
CA LYS A 809 -50.97 -31.05 -49.18
C LYS A 809 -52.20 -30.64 -50.00
N ARG A 810 -52.55 -29.36 -49.97
CA ARG A 810 -53.69 -28.84 -50.78
C ARG A 810 -53.45 -28.93 -52.30
N MET A 811 -52.21 -28.95 -52.73
CA MET A 811 -51.80 -29.15 -54.14
C MET A 811 -51.80 -30.64 -54.55
N GLY A 812 -52.17 -31.57 -53.64
CA GLY A 812 -52.28 -32.98 -53.89
C GLY A 812 -51.02 -33.82 -53.76
N ILE A 813 -49.96 -33.26 -53.10
CA ILE A 813 -48.73 -33.99 -52.88
C ILE A 813 -48.89 -34.90 -51.66
N PRO A 814 -48.56 -36.19 -51.76
CA PRO A 814 -48.63 -37.10 -50.60
C PRO A 814 -47.66 -36.66 -49.51
N THR A 815 -48.07 -36.73 -48.19
CA THR A 815 -47.24 -36.39 -47.08
C THR A 815 -46.09 -37.38 -46.96
N GLY A 816 -44.83 -36.86 -46.85
CA GLY A 816 -43.68 -37.76 -46.76
C GLY A 816 -42.32 -37.00 -46.94
N PRO A 817 -41.23 -37.76 -47.15
CA PRO A 817 -39.88 -37.17 -47.33
C PRO A 817 -39.76 -36.19 -48.51
N ALA A 818 -40.69 -36.31 -49.52
CA ALA A 818 -40.75 -35.40 -50.65
C ALA A 818 -40.99 -33.94 -50.24
N TYR A 819 -41.76 -33.66 -49.17
CA TYR A 819 -41.99 -32.32 -48.66
C TYR A 819 -40.71 -31.58 -48.33
N ARG A 820 -39.80 -32.24 -47.67
CA ARG A 820 -38.49 -31.64 -47.33
C ARG A 820 -37.70 -31.26 -48.59
N LYS A 821 -37.70 -32.15 -49.59
CA LYS A 821 -36.98 -31.91 -50.85
C LYS A 821 -37.59 -30.73 -51.62
N ILE A 822 -38.96 -30.71 -51.73
CA ILE A 822 -39.68 -29.62 -52.43
C ILE A 822 -39.46 -28.28 -51.73
N LEU A 823 -39.65 -28.21 -50.40
CA LEU A 823 -39.45 -26.98 -49.65
C LEU A 823 -37.99 -26.49 -49.71
N ALA A 824 -37.01 -27.41 -49.71
CA ALA A 824 -35.60 -27.06 -49.88
C ALA A 824 -35.35 -26.46 -51.27
N ARG A 825 -35.92 -27.08 -52.36
CA ARG A 825 -35.78 -26.56 -53.73
C ARG A 825 -36.44 -25.19 -53.91
N LEU A 826 -37.60 -24.97 -53.28
CA LEU A 826 -38.31 -23.67 -53.32
C LEU A 826 -37.47 -22.60 -52.62
N ARG A 827 -36.87 -22.96 -51.49
CA ARG A 827 -35.96 -22.04 -50.76
C ARG A 827 -34.75 -21.69 -51.64
N ASP A 828 -34.11 -22.72 -52.22
CA ASP A 828 -32.94 -22.52 -53.07
C ASP A 828 -33.29 -21.60 -54.25
N ALA A 829 -34.44 -21.80 -54.95
CA ALA A 829 -34.92 -20.98 -56.04
C ALA A 829 -35.18 -19.54 -55.62
N ARG A 830 -35.67 -19.29 -54.40
CA ARG A 830 -35.81 -17.94 -53.83
C ARG A 830 -34.47 -17.30 -53.50
N ILE A 831 -33.58 -18.04 -52.95
CA ILE A 831 -32.24 -17.55 -52.58
C ILE A 831 -31.49 -17.15 -53.86
N ASP A 832 -31.57 -17.95 -54.92
CA ASP A 832 -30.91 -17.70 -56.22
C ASP A 832 -31.64 -16.70 -57.09
N GLY A 833 -32.84 -16.22 -56.68
CA GLY A 833 -33.62 -15.24 -57.41
C GLY A 833 -34.38 -15.80 -58.56
N GLU A 834 -34.47 -17.11 -58.76
CA GLU A 834 -35.24 -17.78 -59.75
C GLU A 834 -36.74 -17.48 -59.58
N ILE A 835 -37.21 -17.34 -58.37
CA ILE A 835 -38.57 -17.04 -57.98
C ILE A 835 -38.66 -15.97 -56.93
N THR A 836 -39.60 -15.03 -57.05
CA THR A 836 -39.75 -13.91 -56.10
C THR A 836 -41.18 -13.82 -55.52
N SER A 837 -42.10 -14.71 -55.91
CA SER A 837 -43.48 -14.64 -55.44
C SER A 837 -44.05 -16.04 -55.16
N ARG A 838 -45.12 -16.08 -54.38
CA ARG A 838 -45.86 -17.31 -54.07
C ARG A 838 -46.41 -18.01 -55.36
N ALA A 839 -46.87 -17.23 -56.31
CA ALA A 839 -47.32 -17.78 -57.59
C ALA A 839 -46.18 -18.49 -58.36
N GLY A 840 -44.95 -17.93 -58.28
CA GLY A 840 -43.76 -18.55 -58.85
C GLY A 840 -43.45 -19.89 -58.18
N GLU A 841 -43.57 -19.95 -56.83
CA GLU A 841 -43.39 -21.18 -56.05
C GLU A 841 -44.39 -22.25 -56.46
N GLU A 842 -45.71 -21.90 -56.64
CA GLU A 842 -46.72 -22.83 -57.03
C GLU A 842 -46.48 -23.37 -58.47
N LYS A 843 -46.00 -22.52 -59.37
CA LYS A 843 -45.64 -22.95 -60.74
C LYS A 843 -44.46 -23.92 -60.71
N LEU A 844 -43.41 -23.66 -59.91
CA LEU A 844 -42.23 -24.58 -59.80
C LEU A 844 -42.66 -25.93 -59.24
N VAL A 845 -43.52 -25.96 -58.23
CA VAL A 845 -44.01 -27.20 -57.63
C VAL A 845 -44.82 -28.01 -58.68
N ARG A 846 -45.69 -27.38 -59.43
CA ARG A 846 -46.48 -28.03 -60.50
C ARG A 846 -45.61 -28.63 -61.62
N SER A 847 -44.55 -27.91 -62.08
CA SER A 847 -43.62 -28.45 -63.08
C SER A 847 -42.90 -29.67 -62.60
N GLN A 848 -42.46 -29.72 -61.32
CA GLN A 848 -41.80 -30.87 -60.72
C GLN A 848 -42.67 -32.10 -60.53
N ILE A 849 -43.96 -31.90 -60.28
CA ILE A 849 -44.96 -32.98 -60.23
C ILE A 849 -45.14 -33.60 -61.63
N THR A 850 -45.24 -32.75 -62.67
CA THR A 850 -45.39 -33.16 -64.08
C THR A 850 -44.20 -33.95 -64.58
N GLU A 851 -42.97 -33.53 -64.26
CA GLU A 851 -41.71 -34.26 -64.58
C GLU A 851 -41.63 -35.61 -63.91
N GLN A 852 -42.00 -35.72 -62.61
CA GLN A 852 -42.02 -37.00 -61.88
C GLN A 852 -43.10 -37.96 -62.45
N THR A 853 -44.20 -37.49 -62.91
CA THR A 853 -45.24 -38.33 -63.51
C THR A 853 -44.84 -38.85 -64.91
N GLN A 854 -44.03 -38.13 -65.66
CA GLN A 854 -43.46 -38.52 -66.95
C GLN A 854 -42.32 -39.53 -66.89
N VAL A 855 -41.56 -39.54 -65.75
CA VAL A 855 -40.46 -40.51 -65.51
C VAL A 855 -40.97 -41.86 -64.98
N THR A 856 -42.21 -41.89 -64.46
CA THR A 856 -42.84 -43.13 -63.91
C THR A 856 -43.90 -43.73 -64.87
N SER A 857 -44.19 -43.10 -65.93
CA SER A 857 -44.97 -43.68 -67.09
C SER A 857 -44.00 -44.17 -68.18
#